data_dd58fc6454364db7ab73beec619941e4
#
_entry.id   dd58fc6454364db7ab73beec619941e4
#
_cell.length_a   1.000
_cell.length_b   1.000
_cell.length_c   1.000
_cell.angle_alpha   90.00
_cell.angle_beta   90.00
_cell.angle_gamma   90.00
#
_symmetry.space_group_name_H-M   'P 1'
#
loop_
_entity.id
_entity.type
_entity.pdbx_description
1 polymer ?
#
loop_
_entity_poly.entity_id
_entity_poly.type
_entity_poly.pdbx_seq_one_letter_code
_entity_poly.pdbx_strand_id
1 'polypeptide(L)'
;MRKGIRTTDGLHLFIHGVFDDAPVVVTELANTPDWLATQVVIDGEKFSLATGTILAYRRDLDLQTGVLRREVRWQSPNGRVATLIFTRFASLADEHLLALRCEIIPEFDGQIELRSALNGQTDNEGLLHWRHIAQGQLADGAIFLRTRTRKSGIELALVMRLIGDAALTTTFWDVENVPTLQQVYQARAGTPIVVNKFVGVATSRHTGNPLELAHHHLQRVTDWDQELTAQRRAWACEWERCNVVIEGDEEADLAVRFSIFQLLIAAPRHDQRVNIGAKTLSGFGYRGHAFWDTEIFMLPLFIYTMPEVARNLLDYRYLTLPAARAKARAAGYEGAWYAWESADTGEEVTPTWVPDFHDKKKLARVWTGDLAIHISSDVAYAVQQYWQATGDDAWYIERGAEIVLDTAKFCASRAEWLADRGCYGYTDVIGPDEYHDHVNNNAYTNLLAQWNLRAGLETLAWLEQHAPQKAAELRQRLDLTAERLQHWQTVAEKMCVNIAANGLIEQFDGFFKLKDVNLADYEPRTKSMHEIFGIEGANEYQAIKQPDVLMLQFLLREHYSDSQIRVNYDYYTPRTDHTYGSSLGPPIQAIVACQMGDVDEAYEHFIRAARADLRDVRGNAGDGIHAASAGGVWQAVVFGFGGLRIHPDGTWEVHPRLPKHWQQLTFRFTLRGVMHIVTCYPDGRAIVA
;
A
#
# COMPACT_ATOMS: atom_id res chain seq x y z
N MET A 1 4.00 -20.79 18.10
CA MET A 1 3.44 -20.72 16.73
C MET A 1 2.00 -21.23 16.69
N ARG A 2 1.05 -20.54 17.31
CA ARG A 2 -0.39 -20.89 17.30
C ARG A 2 -1.21 -19.59 17.34
N LYS A 3 -1.01 -18.69 16.38
CA LYS A 3 -1.91 -17.55 16.09
C LYS A 3 -2.04 -17.42 14.55
N GLY A 4 -2.47 -18.50 13.93
CA GLY A 4 -2.86 -18.46 12.55
C GLY A 4 -4.32 -18.84 12.49
N ILE A 5 -5.15 -17.94 12.04
CA ILE A 5 -6.56 -18.14 11.73
C ILE A 5 -7.39 -18.46 13.00
N ARG A 6 -7.79 -17.43 13.70
CA ARG A 6 -8.98 -17.51 14.53
C ARG A 6 -10.15 -17.79 13.61
N THR A 7 -10.88 -18.85 13.86
CA THR A 7 -12.12 -19.21 13.17
C THR A 7 -13.27 -18.23 13.44
N THR A 8 -13.01 -17.17 14.20
CA THR A 8 -13.90 -16.06 14.52
C THR A 8 -13.49 -14.73 13.87
N ASP A 9 -12.26 -14.63 13.36
CA ASP A 9 -11.84 -13.47 12.58
C ASP A 9 -12.13 -13.83 11.12
N GLY A 10 -13.11 -13.17 10.50
CA GLY A 10 -13.62 -13.46 9.18
C GLY A 10 -12.52 -13.49 8.11
N LEU A 11 -12.71 -14.29 7.07
CA LEU A 11 -11.88 -14.26 5.88
C LEU A 11 -12.09 -12.90 5.20
N HIS A 12 -11.02 -12.13 5.01
CA HIS A 12 -11.08 -10.86 4.30
C HIS A 12 -10.70 -11.07 2.83
N LEU A 13 -11.60 -10.68 1.94
CA LEU A 13 -11.45 -10.70 0.49
C LEU A 13 -11.86 -9.35 -0.06
N PHE A 14 -10.95 -8.64 -0.68
CA PHE A 14 -11.20 -7.29 -1.15
C PHE A 14 -11.00 -7.15 -2.66
N ILE A 15 -11.76 -6.24 -3.26
CA ILE A 15 -11.59 -5.80 -4.64
C ILE A 15 -11.35 -4.29 -4.60
N HIS A 16 -10.37 -3.82 -5.35
CA HIS A 16 -10.07 -2.39 -5.46
C HIS A 16 -11.32 -1.55 -5.77
N GLY A 17 -11.49 -0.47 -5.02
CA GLY A 17 -12.55 0.49 -5.24
C GLY A 17 -13.95 0.04 -4.88
N VAL A 18 -14.12 -1.12 -4.28
CA VAL A 18 -15.42 -1.57 -3.76
C VAL A 18 -15.59 -1.05 -2.34
N PHE A 19 -15.79 0.25 -2.23
CA PHE A 19 -16.05 0.93 -0.97
C PHE A 19 -17.54 1.02 -0.68
N ASP A 20 -17.90 1.06 0.60
CA ASP A 20 -19.27 1.32 1.05
C ASP A 20 -19.26 2.06 2.39
N ASP A 21 -20.28 2.88 2.64
CA ASP A 21 -20.34 3.71 3.84
C ASP A 21 -20.77 2.91 5.06
N ALA A 22 -20.08 3.16 6.17
CA ALA A 22 -20.41 2.63 7.49
C ALA A 22 -21.14 3.70 8.34
N PRO A 23 -22.12 3.31 9.18
CA PRO A 23 -22.99 4.29 9.89
C PRO A 23 -22.26 5.19 10.90
N VAL A 24 -21.13 4.78 11.46
CA VAL A 24 -20.39 5.49 12.53
C VAL A 24 -18.99 5.83 12.09
N VAL A 25 -18.51 5.11 11.12
CA VAL A 25 -17.22 5.27 10.48
C VAL A 25 -17.54 5.74 9.07
N VAL A 26 -16.63 6.45 8.49
CA VAL A 26 -16.71 6.88 7.09
C VAL A 26 -16.71 5.66 6.15
N THR A 27 -16.62 5.89 4.87
CA THR A 27 -16.46 4.88 3.84
C THR A 27 -15.37 3.85 4.18
N GLU A 28 -15.59 2.57 3.86
CA GLU A 28 -14.60 1.51 4.06
C GLU A 28 -14.65 0.49 2.92
N LEU A 29 -13.54 -0.22 2.71
CA LEU A 29 -13.45 -1.26 1.70
C LEU A 29 -14.31 -2.46 2.13
N ALA A 30 -15.32 -2.81 1.32
CA ALA A 30 -16.27 -3.87 1.67
C ALA A 30 -15.65 -5.27 1.49
N ASN A 31 -15.69 -6.09 2.54
CA ASN A 31 -15.31 -7.50 2.47
C ASN A 31 -16.24 -8.24 1.51
N THR A 32 -15.71 -8.78 0.41
CA THR A 32 -16.50 -9.39 -0.66
C THR A 32 -17.02 -10.77 -0.29
N PRO A 33 -18.05 -11.29 -0.97
CA PRO A 33 -18.48 -12.66 -0.82
C PRO A 33 -17.31 -13.66 -0.93
N ASP A 34 -17.31 -14.67 -0.03
CA ASP A 34 -16.25 -15.68 0.03
C ASP A 34 -16.38 -16.67 -1.13
N TRP A 35 -15.49 -16.52 -2.11
CA TRP A 35 -15.37 -17.45 -3.22
C TRP A 35 -14.54 -18.71 -2.88
N LEU A 36 -13.81 -18.70 -1.77
CA LEU A 36 -12.96 -19.82 -1.32
C LEU A 36 -13.78 -20.90 -0.60
N ALA A 37 -15.04 -20.61 -0.24
CA ALA A 37 -15.90 -21.53 0.49
C ALA A 37 -15.95 -22.89 -0.19
N THR A 38 -15.18 -23.85 0.35
CA THR A 38 -15.06 -25.22 -0.16
C THR A 38 -14.90 -26.15 1.03
N GLN A 39 -15.85 -27.05 1.20
CA GLN A 39 -15.91 -28.03 2.29
C GLN A 39 -15.73 -29.43 1.75
N VAL A 40 -14.74 -30.15 2.24
CA VAL A 40 -14.55 -31.60 2.03
C VAL A 40 -15.24 -32.34 3.16
N VAL A 41 -16.03 -33.36 2.83
CA VAL A 41 -16.72 -34.25 3.80
C VAL A 41 -16.30 -35.68 3.51
N ILE A 42 -15.77 -36.39 4.51
CA ILE A 42 -15.24 -37.74 4.41
C ILE A 42 -16.13 -38.66 5.25
N ASP A 43 -16.86 -39.59 4.63
CA ASP A 43 -17.81 -40.47 5.31
C ASP A 43 -18.72 -39.74 6.34
N GLY A 44 -19.24 -38.56 5.94
CA GLY A 44 -20.10 -37.73 6.77
C GLY A 44 -19.37 -36.74 7.68
N GLU A 45 -18.06 -36.87 7.88
CA GLU A 45 -17.25 -35.97 8.73
C GLU A 45 -16.66 -34.79 7.94
N LYS A 46 -16.99 -33.58 8.38
CA LYS A 46 -16.50 -32.36 7.74
C LYS A 46 -15.04 -32.13 8.10
N PHE A 47 -14.19 -31.98 7.08
CA PHE A 47 -12.82 -31.53 7.30
C PHE A 47 -12.78 -30.13 7.95
N SER A 48 -12.02 -30.03 9.03
CA SER A 48 -11.74 -28.77 9.72
C SER A 48 -10.38 -28.87 10.41
N LEU A 49 -9.65 -27.74 10.50
CA LEU A 49 -8.42 -27.66 11.32
C LEU A 49 -8.71 -27.67 12.82
N ALA A 50 -9.97 -27.48 13.22
CA ALA A 50 -10.42 -27.49 14.61
C ALA A 50 -10.93 -28.87 15.08
N THR A 51 -11.19 -29.82 14.17
CA THR A 51 -11.74 -31.14 14.47
C THR A 51 -10.88 -32.23 13.86
N GLY A 52 -10.94 -33.47 14.43
CA GLY A 52 -10.06 -34.55 14.04
C GLY A 52 -8.60 -34.32 14.46
N THR A 53 -7.66 -35.02 13.83
CA THR A 53 -6.23 -34.94 14.12
C THR A 53 -5.47 -34.46 12.88
N ILE A 54 -4.68 -33.37 13.01
CA ILE A 54 -3.77 -32.93 11.97
C ILE A 54 -2.48 -33.72 12.09
N LEU A 55 -2.22 -34.61 11.12
CA LEU A 55 -1.04 -35.46 11.08
C LEU A 55 0.18 -34.74 10.44
N ALA A 56 -0.09 -33.90 9.43
CA ALA A 56 0.91 -33.02 8.82
C ALA A 56 0.23 -31.76 8.30
N TYR A 57 0.97 -30.66 8.29
CA TYR A 57 0.50 -29.37 7.77
C TYR A 57 1.65 -28.60 7.13
N ARG A 58 1.43 -28.14 5.90
CA ARG A 58 2.34 -27.24 5.20
C ARG A 58 1.53 -26.19 4.42
N ARG A 59 2.05 -24.96 4.39
CA ARG A 59 1.46 -23.86 3.61
C ARG A 59 2.59 -23.01 3.05
N ASP A 60 2.62 -22.88 1.73
CA ASP A 60 3.65 -22.16 0.99
C ASP A 60 3.00 -21.12 0.06
N LEU A 61 3.59 -19.93 -0.01
CA LEU A 61 3.30 -18.93 -1.03
C LEU A 61 4.53 -18.82 -1.93
N ASP A 62 4.35 -19.13 -3.20
CA ASP A 62 5.37 -18.92 -4.21
C ASP A 62 5.29 -17.47 -4.72
N LEU A 63 6.26 -16.64 -4.36
CA LEU A 63 6.31 -15.23 -4.75
C LEU A 63 6.59 -15.05 -6.26
N GLN A 64 7.21 -16.04 -6.91
CA GLN A 64 7.49 -15.94 -8.35
C GLN A 64 6.23 -16.09 -9.21
N THR A 65 5.21 -16.75 -8.68
CA THR A 65 3.99 -17.09 -9.45
C THR A 65 2.70 -16.61 -8.80
N GLY A 66 2.77 -16.11 -7.56
CA GLY A 66 1.60 -15.71 -6.79
C GLY A 66 0.68 -16.87 -6.43
N VAL A 67 1.20 -18.09 -6.39
CA VAL A 67 0.44 -19.31 -6.09
C VAL A 67 0.57 -19.69 -4.62
N LEU A 68 -0.56 -19.82 -3.94
CA LEU A 68 -0.61 -20.34 -2.56
C LEU A 68 -0.99 -21.81 -2.58
N ARG A 69 -0.15 -22.64 -1.94
CA ARG A 69 -0.42 -24.07 -1.74
C ARG A 69 -0.53 -24.39 -0.26
N ARG A 70 -1.60 -25.10 0.13
CA ARG A 70 -1.79 -25.65 1.48
C ARG A 70 -1.99 -27.15 1.39
N GLU A 71 -1.21 -27.91 2.14
CA GLU A 71 -1.30 -29.36 2.26
C GLU A 71 -1.59 -29.72 3.70
N VAL A 72 -2.59 -30.60 3.92
CA VAL A 72 -2.98 -31.07 5.24
C VAL A 72 -3.22 -32.58 5.18
N ARG A 73 -2.44 -33.36 5.90
CA ARG A 73 -2.78 -34.76 6.15
C ARG A 73 -3.61 -34.84 7.43
N TRP A 74 -4.86 -35.20 7.28
CA TRP A 74 -5.87 -35.10 8.33
C TRP A 74 -6.50 -36.47 8.60
N GLN A 75 -6.68 -36.80 9.88
CA GLN A 75 -7.45 -37.93 10.34
C GLN A 75 -8.78 -37.44 10.89
N SER A 76 -9.89 -37.91 10.30
CA SER A 76 -11.23 -37.58 10.74
C SER A 76 -11.54 -38.19 12.12
N PRO A 77 -12.56 -37.68 12.84
CA PRO A 77 -12.98 -38.25 14.12
C PRO A 77 -13.32 -39.76 14.07
N ASN A 78 -13.82 -40.26 12.93
CA ASN A 78 -14.11 -41.69 12.70
C ASN A 78 -12.89 -42.50 12.21
N GLY A 79 -11.67 -41.90 12.22
CA GLY A 79 -10.39 -42.57 11.94
C GLY A 79 -9.98 -42.62 10.46
N ARG A 80 -10.77 -42.06 9.53
CA ARG A 80 -10.40 -41.98 8.11
C ARG A 80 -9.26 -40.99 7.91
N VAL A 81 -8.25 -41.37 7.12
CA VAL A 81 -7.09 -40.49 6.82
C VAL A 81 -7.13 -40.07 5.35
N ALA A 82 -6.90 -38.78 5.09
CA ALA A 82 -6.71 -38.25 3.76
C ALA A 82 -5.71 -37.11 3.76
N THR A 83 -4.98 -36.95 2.65
CA THR A 83 -4.20 -35.76 2.36
C THR A 83 -5.01 -34.82 1.49
N LEU A 84 -5.18 -33.59 1.96
CA LEU A 84 -5.95 -32.54 1.29
C LEU A 84 -4.98 -31.45 0.82
N ILE A 85 -4.95 -31.18 -0.49
CA ILE A 85 -4.09 -30.17 -1.09
C ILE A 85 -4.97 -29.11 -1.74
N PHE A 86 -4.81 -27.87 -1.32
CA PHE A 86 -5.49 -26.72 -1.89
C PHE A 86 -4.45 -25.80 -2.53
N THR A 87 -4.53 -25.62 -3.86
CA THR A 87 -3.68 -24.71 -4.62
C THR A 87 -4.54 -23.62 -5.22
N ARG A 88 -4.19 -22.34 -5.00
CA ARG A 88 -5.03 -21.23 -5.45
C ARG A 88 -4.21 -20.03 -5.92
N PHE A 89 -4.83 -19.23 -6.77
CA PHE A 89 -4.34 -17.89 -7.17
C PHE A 89 -5.50 -17.00 -7.64
N ALA A 90 -5.32 -15.68 -7.50
CA ALA A 90 -6.04 -14.69 -8.27
C ALA A 90 -5.21 -14.43 -9.53
N SER A 91 -5.82 -14.50 -10.71
CA SER A 91 -5.06 -14.45 -11.95
C SER A 91 -4.50 -13.05 -12.20
N LEU A 92 -3.19 -12.95 -12.45
CA LEU A 92 -2.57 -11.74 -12.95
C LEU A 92 -2.73 -11.59 -14.47
N ALA A 93 -2.93 -12.72 -15.16
CA ALA A 93 -3.16 -12.72 -16.61
C ALA A 93 -4.59 -12.32 -17.00
N ASP A 94 -5.56 -12.51 -16.10
CA ASP A 94 -6.97 -12.14 -16.25
C ASP A 94 -7.53 -11.69 -14.90
N GLU A 95 -7.67 -10.38 -14.69
CA GLU A 95 -8.12 -9.78 -13.42
C GLU A 95 -9.55 -10.17 -13.02
N HIS A 96 -10.30 -10.77 -13.95
CA HIS A 96 -11.65 -11.28 -13.72
C HIS A 96 -11.70 -12.76 -13.35
N LEU A 97 -10.56 -13.45 -13.17
CA LEU A 97 -10.49 -14.89 -12.93
C LEU A 97 -9.81 -15.24 -11.60
N LEU A 98 -10.48 -16.10 -10.83
CA LEU A 98 -9.97 -16.71 -9.59
C LEU A 98 -9.95 -18.21 -9.74
N ALA A 99 -8.91 -18.89 -9.27
CA ALA A 99 -8.73 -20.33 -9.43
C ALA A 99 -8.34 -21.02 -8.13
N LEU A 100 -8.98 -22.15 -7.85
CA LEU A 100 -8.70 -23.04 -6.71
C LEU A 100 -8.72 -24.49 -7.18
N ARG A 101 -7.63 -25.23 -7.04
CA ARG A 101 -7.57 -26.69 -7.17
C ARG A 101 -7.68 -27.33 -5.80
N CYS A 102 -8.58 -28.29 -5.65
CA CYS A 102 -8.69 -29.18 -4.52
C CYS A 102 -8.28 -30.59 -4.97
N GLU A 103 -7.23 -31.15 -4.37
CA GLU A 103 -6.77 -32.51 -4.58
C GLU A 103 -6.94 -33.27 -3.26
N ILE A 104 -7.63 -34.43 -3.31
CA ILE A 104 -7.94 -35.25 -2.14
C ILE A 104 -7.35 -36.63 -2.37
N ILE A 105 -6.39 -37.05 -1.55
CA ILE A 105 -5.74 -38.35 -1.62
C ILE A 105 -6.21 -39.16 -0.40
N PRO A 106 -7.24 -40.01 -0.54
CA PRO A 106 -7.74 -40.86 0.55
C PRO A 106 -6.80 -42.03 0.83
N GLU A 107 -6.70 -42.44 2.10
CA GLU A 107 -6.03 -43.68 2.53
C GLU A 107 -7.07 -44.77 2.85
N PHE A 108 -8.27 -44.68 2.26
CA PHE A 108 -9.41 -45.58 2.48
C PHE A 108 -10.28 -45.67 1.23
N ASP A 109 -11.10 -46.72 1.17
CA ASP A 109 -12.22 -46.81 0.23
C ASP A 109 -13.50 -46.32 0.90
N GLY A 110 -14.31 -45.52 0.20
CA GLY A 110 -15.51 -44.90 0.78
C GLY A 110 -16.09 -43.79 -0.07
N GLN A 111 -16.84 -42.86 0.54
CA GLN A 111 -17.42 -41.71 -0.13
C GLN A 111 -16.76 -40.42 0.34
N ILE A 112 -16.55 -39.51 -0.60
CA ILE A 112 -16.11 -38.15 -0.34
C ILE A 112 -17.10 -37.22 -1.01
N GLU A 113 -17.55 -36.21 -0.25
CA GLU A 113 -18.31 -35.07 -0.78
C GLU A 113 -17.44 -33.81 -0.85
N LEU A 114 -17.56 -33.12 -1.94
CA LEU A 114 -17.03 -31.75 -2.11
C LEU A 114 -18.21 -30.79 -2.22
N ARG A 115 -18.31 -29.82 -1.30
CA ARG A 115 -19.30 -28.76 -1.31
C ARG A 115 -18.60 -27.46 -1.59
N SER A 116 -18.85 -26.87 -2.75
CA SER A 116 -18.22 -25.61 -3.19
C SER A 116 -19.26 -24.54 -3.35
N ALA A 117 -19.11 -23.43 -2.63
CA ALA A 117 -20.09 -22.36 -2.56
C ALA A 117 -19.53 -21.00 -3.00
N LEU A 118 -20.43 -20.10 -3.34
CA LEU A 118 -20.21 -18.67 -3.34
C LEU A 118 -20.94 -18.13 -2.10
N ASN A 119 -20.19 -17.77 -1.04
CA ASN A 119 -20.79 -17.38 0.24
C ASN A 119 -20.88 -15.86 0.36
N GLY A 120 -22.07 -15.32 0.23
CA GLY A 120 -22.38 -13.90 0.37
C GLY A 120 -22.63 -13.46 1.82
N GLN A 121 -22.55 -14.36 2.80
CA GLN A 121 -22.72 -14.04 4.23
C GLN A 121 -21.38 -13.55 4.82
N THR A 122 -20.87 -12.45 4.29
CA THR A 122 -19.64 -11.81 4.74
C THR A 122 -19.93 -10.45 5.34
N ASP A 123 -19.12 -10.05 6.31
CA ASP A 123 -19.24 -8.76 6.98
C ASP A 123 -17.85 -8.12 7.21
N ASN A 124 -17.85 -6.84 7.63
CA ASN A 124 -16.72 -6.13 8.14
C ASN A 124 -16.89 -6.01 9.66
N GLU A 125 -16.30 -6.91 10.44
CA GLU A 125 -16.38 -6.87 11.93
C GLU A 125 -17.82 -6.71 12.47
N GLY A 126 -18.79 -7.40 11.82
CA GLY A 126 -20.20 -7.37 12.15
C GLY A 126 -21.04 -6.38 11.34
N LEU A 127 -20.42 -5.55 10.50
CA LEU A 127 -21.13 -4.63 9.62
C LEU A 127 -21.40 -5.31 8.25
N LEU A 128 -22.67 -5.40 7.88
CA LEU A 128 -23.11 -5.99 6.61
C LEU A 128 -23.14 -4.91 5.51
N HIS A 129 -22.22 -4.96 4.56
CA HIS A 129 -22.19 -4.07 3.39
C HIS A 129 -23.07 -4.58 2.24
N TRP A 130 -23.26 -5.88 2.13
CA TRP A 130 -23.94 -6.47 0.99
C TRP A 130 -25.43 -6.72 1.23
N ARG A 131 -26.20 -6.58 0.17
CA ARG A 131 -27.56 -7.13 0.03
C ARG A 131 -27.59 -8.08 -1.16
N HIS A 132 -28.26 -9.19 -0.99
CA HIS A 132 -28.53 -10.16 -2.04
C HIS A 132 -29.39 -9.53 -3.15
N ILE A 133 -29.05 -9.83 -4.42
CA ILE A 133 -29.81 -9.40 -5.59
C ILE A 133 -30.42 -10.59 -6.31
N ALA A 134 -29.58 -11.59 -6.65
CA ALA A 134 -30.00 -12.79 -7.35
C ALA A 134 -28.93 -13.88 -7.23
N GLN A 135 -29.34 -15.12 -7.36
CA GLN A 135 -28.48 -16.29 -7.47
C GLN A 135 -29.16 -17.38 -8.30
N GLY A 136 -28.42 -18.39 -8.72
CA GLY A 136 -29.01 -19.49 -9.45
C GLY A 136 -27.98 -20.29 -10.22
N GLN A 137 -28.49 -21.13 -11.12
CA GLN A 137 -27.69 -21.95 -12.04
C GLN A 137 -27.94 -21.47 -13.49
N LEU A 138 -26.87 -21.31 -14.26
CA LEU A 138 -26.89 -20.97 -15.66
C LEU A 138 -27.09 -22.21 -16.54
N ALA A 139 -27.41 -22.03 -17.81
CA ALA A 139 -27.72 -23.10 -18.74
C ALA A 139 -26.52 -24.06 -18.99
N ASP A 140 -25.29 -23.58 -18.80
CA ASP A 140 -24.06 -24.39 -18.90
C ASP A 140 -23.67 -25.10 -17.59
N GLY A 141 -24.52 -25.01 -16.57
CA GLY A 141 -24.30 -25.63 -15.26
C GLY A 141 -23.48 -24.82 -14.28
N ALA A 142 -22.92 -23.68 -14.68
CA ALA A 142 -22.27 -22.76 -13.75
C ALA A 142 -23.30 -22.16 -12.77
N ILE A 143 -22.86 -21.86 -11.54
CA ILE A 143 -23.73 -21.17 -10.58
C ILE A 143 -23.25 -19.72 -10.38
N PHE A 144 -24.18 -18.84 -9.99
CA PHE A 144 -23.84 -17.43 -9.79
C PHE A 144 -24.43 -16.85 -8.50
N LEU A 145 -23.77 -15.81 -8.01
CA LEU A 145 -24.24 -14.94 -6.94
C LEU A 145 -24.09 -13.47 -7.38
N ARG A 146 -25.16 -12.69 -7.27
CA ARG A 146 -25.13 -11.22 -7.46
C ARG A 146 -25.50 -10.54 -6.16
N THR A 147 -24.67 -9.61 -5.77
CA THR A 147 -24.85 -8.79 -4.57
C THR A 147 -24.64 -7.32 -4.92
N ARG A 148 -25.13 -6.40 -4.07
CA ARG A 148 -24.94 -4.96 -4.24
C ARG A 148 -24.63 -4.33 -2.89
N THR A 149 -23.67 -3.43 -2.83
CA THR A 149 -23.37 -2.65 -1.62
C THR A 149 -24.59 -1.82 -1.19
N ARG A 150 -24.75 -1.63 0.10
CA ARG A 150 -25.96 -1.05 0.69
C ARG A 150 -26.10 0.45 0.47
N LYS A 151 -24.98 1.18 0.42
CA LYS A 151 -24.93 2.64 0.32
C LYS A 151 -24.36 3.09 -1.01
N SER A 152 -23.18 2.68 -1.38
CA SER A 152 -22.52 3.06 -2.63
C SER A 152 -23.21 2.48 -3.89
N GLY A 153 -23.99 1.40 -3.75
CA GLY A 153 -24.74 0.82 -4.85
C GLY A 153 -23.91 0.01 -5.85
N ILE A 154 -22.65 -0.33 -5.52
CA ILE A 154 -21.76 -1.13 -6.36
C ILE A 154 -22.29 -2.56 -6.44
N GLU A 155 -22.56 -3.04 -7.65
CA GLU A 155 -22.94 -4.43 -7.88
C GLU A 155 -21.72 -5.30 -8.09
N LEU A 156 -21.71 -6.49 -7.49
CA LEU A 156 -20.72 -7.54 -7.67
C LEU A 156 -21.41 -8.81 -8.14
N ALA A 157 -20.85 -9.42 -9.18
CA ALA A 157 -21.24 -10.74 -9.66
C ALA A 157 -20.07 -11.72 -9.56
N LEU A 158 -20.35 -12.89 -9.02
CA LEU A 158 -19.47 -14.06 -9.02
C LEU A 158 -20.15 -15.19 -9.81
N VAL A 159 -19.42 -15.85 -10.70
CA VAL A 159 -19.89 -17.02 -11.45
C VAL A 159 -18.88 -18.15 -11.27
N MET A 160 -19.34 -19.33 -10.85
CA MET A 160 -18.46 -20.44 -10.49
C MET A 160 -18.76 -21.69 -11.32
N ARG A 161 -17.70 -22.40 -11.72
CA ARG A 161 -17.76 -23.72 -12.35
C ARG A 161 -16.75 -24.67 -11.71
N LEU A 162 -17.10 -25.95 -11.60
CA LEU A 162 -16.20 -27.03 -11.20
C LEU A 162 -15.80 -27.86 -12.42
N ILE A 163 -14.50 -28.12 -12.60
CA ILE A 163 -13.92 -28.93 -13.68
C ILE A 163 -12.94 -29.92 -13.04
N GLY A 164 -13.05 -31.21 -13.35
CA GLY A 164 -12.13 -32.21 -12.79
C GLY A 164 -12.64 -33.63 -12.98
N ASP A 165 -12.30 -34.50 -12.03
CA ASP A 165 -12.70 -35.91 -12.07
C ASP A 165 -14.22 -36.07 -12.07
N ALA A 166 -14.68 -37.13 -12.71
CA ALA A 166 -16.10 -37.44 -12.82
C ALA A 166 -16.72 -37.75 -11.45
N ALA A 167 -17.65 -36.91 -11.02
CA ALA A 167 -18.44 -37.17 -9.82
C ALA A 167 -19.53 -38.24 -10.07
N LEU A 168 -19.88 -39.04 -9.04
CA LEU A 168 -21.03 -39.91 -9.06
C LEU A 168 -22.33 -39.11 -9.20
N THR A 169 -22.42 -38.01 -8.50
CA THR A 169 -23.55 -37.07 -8.56
C THR A 169 -23.08 -35.65 -8.43
N THR A 170 -23.76 -34.72 -9.13
CA THR A 170 -23.62 -33.27 -8.94
C THR A 170 -25.00 -32.70 -8.63
N THR A 171 -25.12 -31.96 -7.53
CA THR A 171 -26.37 -31.35 -7.08
C THR A 171 -26.18 -29.88 -6.83
N PHE A 172 -27.08 -29.05 -7.32
CA PHE A 172 -27.16 -27.65 -6.99
C PHE A 172 -28.03 -27.42 -5.76
N TRP A 173 -27.49 -26.73 -4.75
CA TRP A 173 -28.22 -26.30 -3.56
C TRP A 173 -28.46 -24.82 -3.64
N ASP A 174 -29.69 -24.41 -3.78
CA ASP A 174 -30.13 -23.03 -3.83
C ASP A 174 -30.41 -22.47 -2.43
N VAL A 175 -29.35 -22.36 -1.63
CA VAL A 175 -29.43 -21.74 -0.30
C VAL A 175 -29.25 -20.24 -0.47
N GLU A 176 -30.21 -19.44 0.03
CA GLU A 176 -30.19 -17.99 -0.11
C GLU A 176 -28.86 -17.38 0.31
N ASN A 177 -28.26 -16.59 -0.57
CA ASN A 177 -26.95 -15.96 -0.44
C ASN A 177 -25.76 -16.92 -0.33
N VAL A 178 -25.97 -18.24 -0.53
CA VAL A 178 -24.91 -19.27 -0.49
C VAL A 178 -25.19 -20.34 -1.54
N PRO A 179 -25.30 -20.00 -2.85
CA PRO A 179 -25.46 -21.04 -3.89
C PRO A 179 -24.26 -21.98 -3.88
N THR A 180 -24.55 -23.29 -3.88
CA THR A 180 -23.55 -24.34 -3.65
C THR A 180 -23.68 -25.47 -4.68
N LEU A 181 -22.55 -25.91 -5.25
CA LEU A 181 -22.45 -27.17 -5.95
C LEU A 181 -21.92 -28.25 -5.00
N GLN A 182 -22.68 -29.33 -4.83
CA GLN A 182 -22.24 -30.56 -4.15
C GLN A 182 -21.88 -31.61 -5.17
N GLN A 183 -20.71 -32.21 -5.05
CA GLN A 183 -20.24 -33.33 -5.84
C GLN A 183 -19.90 -34.50 -4.91
N VAL A 184 -20.30 -35.72 -5.28
CA VAL A 184 -20.02 -36.97 -4.53
C VAL A 184 -19.08 -37.83 -5.36
N TYR A 185 -18.05 -38.34 -4.73
CA TYR A 185 -17.03 -39.19 -5.36
C TYR A 185 -16.91 -40.54 -4.67
N GLN A 186 -16.60 -41.58 -5.45
CA GLN A 186 -16.16 -42.87 -4.92
C GLN A 186 -14.64 -42.76 -4.66
N ALA A 187 -14.25 -42.72 -3.40
CA ALA A 187 -12.87 -42.77 -2.99
C ALA A 187 -12.29 -44.17 -3.07
N ARG A 188 -11.06 -44.25 -3.59
CA ARG A 188 -10.23 -45.48 -3.56
C ARG A 188 -8.90 -45.13 -2.89
N ALA A 189 -8.45 -45.96 -1.97
CA ALA A 189 -7.20 -45.74 -1.26
C ALA A 189 -6.01 -45.45 -2.22
N GLY A 190 -5.31 -44.39 -1.99
CA GLY A 190 -4.15 -43.94 -2.80
C GLY A 190 -4.48 -43.31 -4.16
N THR A 191 -5.75 -43.24 -4.58
CA THR A 191 -6.14 -42.62 -5.86
C THR A 191 -6.60 -41.20 -5.62
N PRO A 192 -5.89 -40.18 -6.15
CA PRO A 192 -6.28 -38.79 -6.02
C PRO A 192 -7.64 -38.51 -6.68
N ILE A 193 -8.42 -37.61 -6.06
CA ILE A 193 -9.59 -36.96 -6.65
C ILE A 193 -9.22 -35.48 -6.83
N VAL A 194 -9.27 -34.98 -8.07
CA VAL A 194 -8.87 -33.62 -8.42
C VAL A 194 -10.06 -32.82 -8.94
N VAL A 195 -10.35 -31.70 -8.29
CA VAL A 195 -11.42 -30.77 -8.68
C VAL A 195 -10.87 -29.35 -8.74
N ASN A 196 -11.10 -28.68 -9.85
CA ASN A 196 -10.73 -27.28 -10.05
C ASN A 196 -11.99 -26.43 -9.97
N LYS A 197 -11.96 -25.44 -9.10
CA LYS A 197 -12.96 -24.40 -8.97
C LYS A 197 -12.43 -23.17 -9.68
N PHE A 198 -13.15 -22.70 -10.69
CA PHE A 198 -12.90 -21.42 -11.34
C PHE A 198 -14.04 -20.48 -11.05
N VAL A 199 -13.70 -19.21 -10.77
CA VAL A 199 -14.67 -18.16 -10.46
C VAL A 199 -14.39 -16.95 -11.31
N GLY A 200 -15.36 -16.59 -12.16
CA GLY A 200 -15.39 -15.31 -12.82
C GLY A 200 -15.92 -14.24 -11.85
N VAL A 201 -15.28 -13.07 -11.83
CA VAL A 201 -15.65 -11.95 -10.94
C VAL A 201 -15.70 -10.64 -11.71
N ALA A 202 -16.76 -9.85 -11.49
CA ALA A 202 -16.87 -8.52 -12.06
C ALA A 202 -17.75 -7.62 -11.19
N THR A 203 -17.51 -6.31 -11.27
CA THR A 203 -18.27 -5.29 -10.55
C THR A 203 -18.90 -4.29 -11.52
N SER A 204 -19.90 -3.53 -11.04
CA SER A 204 -20.48 -2.42 -11.81
C SER A 204 -19.48 -1.26 -12.05
N ARG A 205 -18.29 -1.29 -11.46
CA ARG A 205 -17.20 -0.37 -11.79
C ARG A 205 -16.58 -0.66 -13.16
N HIS A 206 -16.65 -1.93 -13.62
CA HIS A 206 -16.10 -2.37 -14.91
C HIS A 206 -17.13 -2.31 -16.04
N THR A 207 -18.41 -2.59 -15.75
CA THR A 207 -19.46 -2.76 -16.76
C THR A 207 -20.85 -2.54 -16.20
N GLY A 208 -21.80 -2.20 -17.07
CA GLY A 208 -23.23 -2.15 -16.71
C GLY A 208 -23.88 -3.54 -16.48
N ASN A 209 -23.21 -4.64 -16.87
CA ASN A 209 -23.69 -6.01 -16.67
C ASN A 209 -22.59 -6.91 -16.08
N PRO A 210 -22.33 -6.84 -14.75
CA PRO A 210 -21.27 -7.61 -14.12
C PRO A 210 -21.44 -9.13 -14.27
N LEU A 211 -22.67 -9.64 -14.27
CA LEU A 211 -22.90 -11.07 -14.43
C LEU A 211 -22.44 -11.60 -15.79
N GLU A 212 -22.74 -10.88 -16.85
CA GLU A 212 -22.35 -11.26 -18.20
C GLU A 212 -20.82 -11.23 -18.35
N LEU A 213 -20.16 -10.17 -17.84
CA LEU A 213 -18.71 -10.07 -17.89
C LEU A 213 -18.03 -11.20 -17.12
N ALA A 214 -18.43 -11.46 -15.88
CA ALA A 214 -17.89 -12.54 -15.06
C ALA A 214 -18.09 -13.92 -15.73
N HIS A 215 -19.27 -14.17 -16.32
CA HIS A 215 -19.55 -15.41 -17.05
C HIS A 215 -18.70 -15.54 -18.32
N HIS A 216 -18.55 -14.46 -19.08
CA HIS A 216 -17.72 -14.44 -20.30
C HIS A 216 -16.27 -14.84 -20.01
N HIS A 217 -15.65 -14.28 -18.97
CA HIS A 217 -14.28 -14.68 -18.59
C HIS A 217 -14.23 -16.14 -18.14
N LEU A 218 -15.21 -16.62 -17.35
CA LEU A 218 -15.26 -18.02 -16.94
C LEU A 218 -15.43 -19.00 -18.12
N GLN A 219 -16.19 -18.63 -19.16
CA GLN A 219 -16.39 -19.48 -20.33
C GLN A 219 -15.11 -19.73 -21.14
N ARG A 220 -14.13 -18.85 -21.07
CA ARG A 220 -12.84 -18.97 -21.77
C ARG A 220 -11.91 -19.97 -21.10
N VAL A 221 -12.15 -20.30 -19.83
CA VAL A 221 -11.32 -21.24 -19.07
C VAL A 221 -11.54 -22.67 -19.59
N THR A 222 -10.50 -23.34 -20.00
CA THR A 222 -10.53 -24.73 -20.50
C THR A 222 -10.03 -25.72 -19.46
N ASP A 223 -8.86 -25.45 -18.86
CA ASP A 223 -8.24 -26.31 -17.86
C ASP A 223 -7.31 -25.53 -16.93
N TRP A 224 -6.88 -26.19 -15.85
CA TRP A 224 -6.00 -25.65 -14.83
C TRP A 224 -4.61 -25.33 -15.33
N ASP A 225 -4.01 -26.19 -16.14
CA ASP A 225 -2.60 -26.07 -16.51
C ASP A 225 -2.39 -24.92 -17.50
N GLN A 226 -3.40 -24.63 -18.33
CA GLN A 226 -3.43 -23.45 -19.18
C GLN A 226 -3.46 -22.17 -18.34
N GLU A 227 -4.35 -22.08 -17.36
CA GLU A 227 -4.49 -20.91 -16.49
C GLU A 227 -3.25 -20.72 -15.61
N LEU A 228 -2.69 -21.80 -15.07
CA LEU A 228 -1.44 -21.73 -14.30
C LEU A 228 -0.25 -21.31 -15.16
N THR A 229 -0.19 -21.72 -16.43
CA THR A 229 0.84 -21.30 -17.37
C THR A 229 0.72 -19.82 -17.70
N ALA A 230 -0.51 -19.33 -17.93
CA ALA A 230 -0.76 -17.90 -18.13
C ALA A 230 -0.35 -17.07 -16.93
N GLN A 231 -0.71 -17.53 -15.71
CA GLN A 231 -0.31 -16.93 -14.43
C GLN A 231 1.22 -16.82 -14.30
N ARG A 232 1.94 -17.92 -14.54
CA ARG A 232 3.42 -17.95 -14.47
C ARG A 232 4.06 -16.99 -15.44
N ARG A 233 3.53 -16.90 -16.66
CA ARG A 233 4.04 -15.99 -17.69
C ARG A 233 3.81 -14.53 -17.31
N ALA A 234 2.62 -14.19 -16.82
CA ALA A 234 2.31 -12.83 -16.39
C ALA A 234 3.25 -12.38 -15.24
N TRP A 235 3.44 -13.23 -14.22
CA TRP A 235 4.36 -12.95 -13.14
C TRP A 235 5.82 -12.84 -13.58
N ALA A 236 6.27 -13.68 -14.52
CA ALA A 236 7.64 -13.60 -15.04
C ALA A 236 7.90 -12.22 -15.68
N CYS A 237 6.94 -11.69 -16.45
CA CYS A 237 7.04 -10.34 -17.02
C CYS A 237 7.15 -9.25 -15.96
N GLU A 238 6.41 -9.35 -14.84
CA GLU A 238 6.50 -8.38 -13.74
C GLU A 238 7.89 -8.45 -13.07
N TRP A 239 8.37 -9.65 -12.75
CA TRP A 239 9.68 -9.84 -12.13
C TRP A 239 10.84 -9.40 -13.04
N GLU A 240 10.74 -9.56 -14.36
CA GLU A 240 11.74 -9.05 -15.29
C GLU A 240 11.96 -7.54 -15.18
N ARG A 241 10.95 -6.79 -14.74
CA ARG A 241 10.99 -5.32 -14.64
C ARG A 241 11.49 -4.82 -13.30
N CYS A 242 11.16 -5.51 -12.20
CA CYS A 242 11.35 -4.98 -10.86
C CYS A 242 12.19 -5.85 -9.91
N ASN A 243 12.71 -7.00 -10.39
CA ASN A 243 13.42 -7.93 -9.52
C ASN A 243 14.68 -7.30 -8.92
N VAL A 244 14.85 -7.56 -7.63
CA VAL A 244 16.06 -7.27 -6.86
C VAL A 244 16.66 -8.59 -6.41
N VAL A 245 17.99 -8.73 -6.50
CA VAL A 245 18.72 -9.93 -6.09
C VAL A 245 19.84 -9.52 -5.13
N ILE A 246 19.83 -10.11 -3.95
CA ILE A 246 20.87 -9.94 -2.95
C ILE A 246 21.58 -11.29 -2.75
N GLU A 247 22.86 -11.38 -3.12
CA GLU A 247 23.66 -12.57 -2.89
C GLU A 247 24.45 -12.43 -1.57
N GLY A 248 24.48 -13.52 -0.80
CA GLY A 248 25.15 -13.57 0.49
C GLY A 248 24.26 -13.33 1.71
N ASP A 249 22.95 -12.99 1.48
CA ASP A 249 21.97 -12.80 2.54
C ASP A 249 20.57 -13.25 2.09
N GLU A 250 20.24 -14.51 2.33
CA GLU A 250 18.95 -15.10 1.91
C GLU A 250 17.75 -14.45 2.58
N GLU A 251 17.90 -13.96 3.83
CA GLU A 251 16.78 -13.32 4.54
C GLU A 251 16.48 -11.94 3.94
N ALA A 252 17.51 -11.15 3.64
CA ALA A 252 17.35 -9.86 2.99
C ALA A 252 16.77 -10.02 1.57
N ASP A 253 17.28 -10.98 0.77
CA ASP A 253 16.77 -11.27 -0.57
C ASP A 253 15.29 -11.66 -0.55
N LEU A 254 14.89 -12.57 0.36
CA LEU A 254 13.49 -12.97 0.54
C LEU A 254 12.62 -11.78 0.96
N ALA A 255 13.08 -10.97 1.92
CA ALA A 255 12.29 -9.87 2.47
C ALA A 255 12.06 -8.73 1.45
N VAL A 256 13.05 -8.41 0.63
CA VAL A 256 12.90 -7.44 -0.47
C VAL A 256 11.91 -7.95 -1.52
N ARG A 257 12.03 -9.20 -1.94
CA ARG A 257 11.09 -9.81 -2.90
C ARG A 257 9.68 -9.93 -2.33
N PHE A 258 9.54 -10.25 -1.05
CA PHE A 258 8.26 -10.23 -0.37
C PHE A 258 7.62 -8.83 -0.40
N SER A 259 8.39 -7.80 -0.09
CA SER A 259 7.94 -6.40 -0.13
C SER A 259 7.48 -5.97 -1.53
N ILE A 260 8.29 -6.26 -2.56
CA ILE A 260 7.93 -6.00 -3.97
C ILE A 260 6.64 -6.75 -4.34
N PHE A 261 6.55 -8.06 -4.02
CA PHE A 261 5.38 -8.87 -4.29
C PHE A 261 4.11 -8.28 -3.69
N GLN A 262 4.15 -7.82 -2.43
CA GLN A 262 3.00 -7.22 -1.75
C GLN A 262 2.51 -5.94 -2.44
N LEU A 263 3.42 -5.12 -2.96
CA LEU A 263 3.05 -3.94 -3.73
C LEU A 263 2.49 -4.30 -5.12
N LEU A 264 3.07 -5.30 -5.79
CA LEU A 264 2.59 -5.76 -7.10
C LEU A 264 1.16 -6.29 -7.06
N ILE A 265 0.80 -7.06 -6.02
CA ILE A 265 -0.57 -7.59 -5.88
C ILE A 265 -1.57 -6.53 -5.39
N ALA A 266 -1.07 -5.42 -4.82
CA ALA A 266 -1.91 -4.34 -4.31
C ALA A 266 -2.09 -3.20 -5.33
N ALA A 267 -1.33 -3.16 -6.42
CA ALA A 267 -1.38 -2.05 -7.37
C ALA A 267 -2.57 -2.17 -8.33
N PRO A 268 -3.47 -1.17 -8.40
CA PRO A 268 -4.52 -1.13 -9.42
C PRO A 268 -3.89 -0.82 -10.79
N ARG A 269 -3.97 -1.77 -11.73
CA ARG A 269 -3.33 -1.61 -13.05
C ARG A 269 -4.21 -0.90 -14.07
N HIS A 270 -5.52 -1.07 -13.95
CA HIS A 270 -6.49 -0.66 -14.97
C HIS A 270 -7.61 0.26 -14.44
N ASP A 271 -7.61 0.58 -13.16
CA ASP A 271 -8.59 1.51 -12.57
C ASP A 271 -7.89 2.73 -11.92
N GLN A 272 -7.89 3.84 -12.63
CA GLN A 272 -7.30 5.12 -12.18
C GLN A 272 -8.14 5.84 -11.10
N ARG A 273 -9.29 5.29 -10.70
CA ARG A 273 -10.19 5.87 -9.68
C ARG A 273 -9.90 5.37 -8.27
N VAL A 274 -8.82 4.62 -8.10
CA VAL A 274 -8.42 4.02 -6.81
C VAL A 274 -6.92 4.09 -6.62
N ASN A 275 -6.49 3.99 -5.36
CA ASN A 275 -5.09 3.99 -4.96
C ASN A 275 -4.76 2.76 -4.11
N ILE A 276 -3.51 2.59 -3.72
CA ILE A 276 -3.11 1.52 -2.80
C ILE A 276 -3.41 1.98 -1.37
N GLY A 277 -4.18 1.18 -0.63
CA GLY A 277 -4.42 1.43 0.80
C GLY A 277 -3.15 1.18 1.64
N ALA A 278 -3.06 1.86 2.80
CA ALA A 278 -1.91 1.74 3.72
C ALA A 278 -1.61 0.29 4.18
N LYS A 279 -2.62 -0.58 4.15
CA LYS A 279 -2.51 -2.01 4.47
C LYS A 279 -2.72 -2.93 3.25
N THR A 280 -2.54 -2.40 2.05
CA THR A 280 -2.76 -3.10 0.78
C THR A 280 -4.21 -3.64 0.66
N LEU A 281 -4.40 -4.81 0.04
CA LEU A 281 -5.64 -5.59 0.07
C LEU A 281 -5.53 -6.82 0.99
N SER A 282 -4.51 -6.86 1.85
CA SER A 282 -4.19 -8.06 2.64
C SER A 282 -4.85 -8.10 4.02
N GLY A 283 -5.50 -7.01 4.43
CA GLY A 283 -6.18 -6.90 5.72
C GLY A 283 -7.10 -5.69 5.79
N PHE A 284 -7.73 -5.50 6.96
CA PHE A 284 -8.75 -4.47 7.18
C PHE A 284 -8.22 -3.21 7.90
N GLY A 285 -6.95 -3.20 8.23
CA GLY A 285 -6.33 -2.02 8.85
C GLY A 285 -6.45 -0.78 7.96
N TYR A 286 -6.75 0.36 8.57
CA TYR A 286 -7.05 1.62 7.88
C TYR A 286 -8.16 1.53 6.81
N ARG A 287 -9.02 0.51 6.89
CA ARG A 287 -10.25 0.38 6.08
C ARG A 287 -10.07 0.44 4.56
N GLY A 288 -8.83 0.22 4.08
CA GLY A 288 -8.48 0.31 2.66
C GLY A 288 -8.19 1.73 2.16
N HIS A 289 -8.09 2.73 3.06
CA HIS A 289 -7.83 4.12 2.70
C HIS A 289 -6.40 4.33 2.17
N ALA A 290 -6.29 5.24 1.21
CA ALA A 290 -5.04 5.75 0.69
C ALA A 290 -4.55 6.95 1.53
N PHE A 291 -3.23 7.02 1.71
CA PHE A 291 -2.50 8.06 2.43
C PHE A 291 -1.39 8.62 1.55
N TRP A 292 -0.58 9.54 2.06
CA TRP A 292 0.67 10.01 1.47
C TRP A 292 1.74 8.91 1.36
N ASP A 293 1.51 7.79 2.01
CA ASP A 293 2.28 6.54 1.90
C ASP A 293 2.56 6.17 0.45
N THR A 294 1.56 6.36 -0.42
CA THR A 294 1.70 6.07 -1.84
C THR A 294 2.74 6.98 -2.48
N GLU A 295 2.63 8.28 -2.27
CA GLU A 295 3.44 9.28 -2.95
C GLU A 295 4.92 9.17 -2.58
N ILE A 296 5.22 9.01 -1.30
CA ILE A 296 6.60 9.08 -0.79
C ILE A 296 7.26 7.69 -0.73
N PHE A 297 6.49 6.65 -0.42
CA PHE A 297 7.09 5.34 -0.16
C PHE A 297 6.84 4.31 -1.25
N MET A 298 5.64 4.22 -1.82
CA MET A 298 5.28 3.16 -2.78
C MET A 298 5.56 3.54 -4.24
N LEU A 299 5.23 4.77 -4.63
CA LEU A 299 5.37 5.28 -6.00
C LEU A 299 6.79 5.16 -6.56
N PRO A 300 7.88 5.40 -5.81
CA PRO A 300 9.24 5.25 -6.37
C PRO A 300 9.51 3.87 -6.97
N LEU A 301 9.01 2.77 -6.37
CA LEU A 301 9.09 1.45 -7.01
C LEU A 301 8.46 1.48 -8.42
N PHE A 302 7.22 1.97 -8.52
CA PHE A 302 6.48 1.94 -9.78
C PHE A 302 7.01 2.96 -10.79
N ILE A 303 7.40 4.15 -10.36
CA ILE A 303 7.99 5.18 -11.23
C ILE A 303 9.21 4.61 -11.97
N TYR A 304 10.07 3.90 -11.25
CA TYR A 304 11.32 3.40 -11.82
C TYR A 304 11.26 1.97 -12.36
N THR A 305 10.12 1.27 -12.25
CA THR A 305 9.99 -0.10 -12.80
C THR A 305 8.76 -0.26 -13.69
N MET A 306 7.66 0.39 -13.39
CA MET A 306 6.35 0.23 -14.03
C MET A 306 5.64 1.60 -14.16
N PRO A 307 6.16 2.54 -14.97
CA PRO A 307 5.66 3.92 -15.01
C PRO A 307 4.18 4.03 -15.39
N GLU A 308 3.62 3.06 -16.12
CA GLU A 308 2.19 3.01 -16.41
C GLU A 308 1.33 2.78 -15.16
N VAL A 309 1.83 2.00 -14.18
CA VAL A 309 1.18 1.81 -12.88
C VAL A 309 1.30 3.09 -12.05
N ALA A 310 2.49 3.70 -12.02
CA ALA A 310 2.71 4.97 -11.33
C ALA A 310 1.77 6.07 -11.86
N ARG A 311 1.63 6.17 -13.19
CA ARG A 311 0.70 7.11 -13.82
C ARG A 311 -0.74 6.87 -13.38
N ASN A 312 -1.17 5.60 -13.33
CA ASN A 312 -2.51 5.24 -12.90
C ASN A 312 -2.80 5.67 -11.45
N LEU A 313 -1.82 5.51 -10.55
CA LEU A 313 -1.91 5.97 -9.15
C LEU A 313 -1.95 7.51 -9.05
N LEU A 314 -1.20 8.22 -9.88
CA LEU A 314 -1.22 9.69 -9.93
C LEU A 314 -2.50 10.22 -10.60
N ASP A 315 -3.09 9.48 -11.53
CA ASP A 315 -4.38 9.80 -12.11
C ASP A 315 -5.50 9.80 -11.05
N TYR A 316 -5.42 8.95 -10.03
CA TYR A 316 -6.32 9.02 -8.88
C TYR A 316 -6.24 10.40 -8.20
N ARG A 317 -5.04 10.94 -8.00
CA ARG A 317 -4.86 12.29 -7.41
C ARG A 317 -5.44 13.38 -8.31
N TYR A 318 -5.31 13.25 -9.63
CA TYR A 318 -5.95 14.17 -10.57
C TYR A 318 -7.49 14.08 -10.51
N LEU A 319 -8.04 12.88 -10.49
CA LEU A 319 -9.49 12.65 -10.43
C LEU A 319 -10.11 13.13 -9.11
N THR A 320 -9.32 13.14 -8.03
CA THR A 320 -9.76 13.59 -6.70
C THR A 320 -9.45 15.07 -6.41
N LEU A 321 -8.85 15.82 -7.36
CA LEU A 321 -8.65 17.27 -7.24
C LEU A 321 -9.92 18.04 -6.84
N PRO A 322 -11.13 17.73 -7.36
CA PRO A 322 -12.37 18.42 -6.94
C PRO A 322 -12.63 18.31 -5.43
N ALA A 323 -12.36 17.16 -4.82
CA ALA A 323 -12.51 16.94 -3.37
C ALA A 323 -11.45 17.74 -2.58
N ALA A 324 -10.18 17.72 -3.04
CA ALA A 324 -9.11 18.51 -2.44
C ALA A 324 -9.41 20.03 -2.47
N ARG A 325 -9.95 20.53 -3.59
CA ARG A 325 -10.40 21.93 -3.71
C ARG A 325 -11.57 22.24 -2.79
N ALA A 326 -12.51 21.31 -2.63
CA ALA A 326 -13.65 21.46 -1.73
C ALA A 326 -13.20 21.53 -0.27
N LYS A 327 -12.23 20.68 0.14
CA LYS A 327 -11.65 20.69 1.47
C LYS A 327 -10.95 22.03 1.77
N ALA A 328 -10.11 22.53 0.86
CA ALA A 328 -9.44 23.83 1.02
C ALA A 328 -10.46 24.96 1.20
N ARG A 329 -11.48 25.04 0.31
CA ARG A 329 -12.53 26.04 0.41
C ARG A 329 -13.34 25.99 1.70
N ALA A 330 -13.66 24.79 2.17
CA ALA A 330 -14.42 24.61 3.43
C ALA A 330 -13.63 25.16 4.63
N ALA A 331 -12.29 25.11 4.57
CA ALA A 331 -11.39 25.66 5.57
C ALA A 331 -11.03 27.14 5.34
N GLY A 332 -11.57 27.80 4.28
CA GLY A 332 -11.31 29.20 3.96
C GLY A 332 -10.04 29.45 3.13
N TYR A 333 -9.47 28.41 2.52
CA TYR A 333 -8.26 28.49 1.69
C TYR A 333 -8.58 28.27 0.20
N GLU A 334 -7.63 28.63 -0.65
CA GLU A 334 -7.68 28.39 -2.09
C GLU A 334 -6.81 27.21 -2.51
N GLY A 335 -6.97 26.71 -3.74
CA GLY A 335 -6.16 25.62 -4.28
C GLY A 335 -6.63 24.24 -3.82
N ALA A 336 -5.72 23.26 -3.80
CA ALA A 336 -6.02 21.88 -3.50
C ALA A 336 -5.32 21.41 -2.20
N TRP A 337 -6.13 21.10 -1.18
CA TRP A 337 -5.71 20.46 0.06
C TRP A 337 -6.15 19.00 0.05
N TYR A 338 -5.24 18.09 -0.29
CA TYR A 338 -5.53 16.67 -0.29
C TYR A 338 -5.79 16.13 1.11
N ALA A 339 -6.70 15.14 1.19
CA ALA A 339 -7.05 14.47 2.42
C ALA A 339 -5.87 13.70 3.02
N TRP A 340 -5.85 13.58 4.35
CA TRP A 340 -4.94 12.67 5.06
C TRP A 340 -5.27 11.21 4.73
N GLU A 341 -6.53 10.81 4.94
CA GLU A 341 -7.06 9.53 4.47
C GLU A 341 -8.09 9.76 3.37
N SER A 342 -8.02 9.02 2.29
CA SER A 342 -9.00 9.10 1.19
C SER A 342 -9.40 7.73 0.66
N ALA A 343 -10.67 7.62 0.25
CA ALA A 343 -11.21 6.47 -0.45
C ALA A 343 -11.41 6.80 -1.95
N ASP A 344 -12.43 6.27 -2.59
CA ASP A 344 -12.69 6.44 -4.03
C ASP A 344 -13.11 7.86 -4.43
N THR A 345 -13.71 8.65 -3.53
CA THR A 345 -14.13 10.04 -3.81
C THR A 345 -13.02 11.06 -3.63
N GLY A 346 -11.97 10.72 -2.88
CA GLY A 346 -10.90 11.64 -2.50
C GLY A 346 -11.27 12.61 -1.37
N GLU A 347 -12.47 12.49 -0.81
CA GLU A 347 -12.89 13.26 0.37
C GLU A 347 -12.10 12.80 1.60
N GLU A 348 -12.05 13.66 2.64
CA GLU A 348 -11.44 13.35 3.92
C GLU A 348 -12.25 12.27 4.66
N VAL A 349 -11.62 11.13 4.92
CA VAL A 349 -12.24 10.00 5.60
C VAL A 349 -11.47 9.57 6.86
N THR A 350 -10.58 10.40 7.37
CA THR A 350 -9.90 10.17 8.64
C THR A 350 -10.92 10.09 9.79
N PRO A 351 -10.92 9.03 10.58
CA PRO A 351 -11.76 8.96 11.77
C PRO A 351 -11.48 10.12 12.72
N THR A 352 -12.50 10.91 13.03
CA THR A 352 -12.36 12.06 13.95
C THR A 352 -12.00 11.63 15.36
N TRP A 353 -12.46 10.46 15.78
CA TRP A 353 -12.28 9.93 17.12
C TRP A 353 -11.90 8.45 17.07
N VAL A 354 -10.95 8.06 17.92
CA VAL A 354 -10.56 6.66 18.11
C VAL A 354 -10.57 6.30 19.59
N PRO A 355 -10.70 5.01 19.96
CA PRO A 355 -10.56 4.60 21.35
C PRO A 355 -9.18 4.97 21.90
N ASP A 356 -9.15 5.60 23.08
CA ASP A 356 -7.91 5.94 23.77
C ASP A 356 -7.06 4.69 24.08
N PHE A 357 -5.74 4.83 24.06
CA PHE A 357 -4.83 3.70 24.30
C PHE A 357 -4.89 3.16 25.73
N HIS A 358 -5.08 4.04 26.72
CA HIS A 358 -5.09 3.67 28.14
C HIS A 358 -6.47 3.28 28.64
N ASP A 359 -7.52 3.94 28.13
CA ASP A 359 -8.90 3.67 28.53
C ASP A 359 -9.80 3.56 27.29
N LYS A 360 -10.01 2.34 26.82
CA LYS A 360 -10.82 2.06 25.61
C LYS A 360 -12.28 2.55 25.69
N LYS A 361 -12.74 3.02 26.85
CA LYS A 361 -14.07 3.65 27.01
C LYS A 361 -14.05 5.13 26.71
N LYS A 362 -12.87 5.75 26.67
CA LYS A 362 -12.66 7.13 26.25
C LYS A 362 -12.32 7.19 24.77
N LEU A 363 -12.60 8.33 24.17
CA LEU A 363 -12.23 8.64 22.81
C LEU A 363 -11.13 9.70 22.82
N ALA A 364 -10.09 9.47 22.01
CA ALA A 364 -9.06 10.43 21.70
C ALA A 364 -9.37 11.08 20.34
N ARG A 365 -9.16 12.39 20.25
CA ARG A 365 -9.29 13.13 18.97
C ARG A 365 -8.14 12.79 18.05
N VAL A 366 -8.44 12.56 16.77
CA VAL A 366 -7.44 12.45 15.70
C VAL A 366 -7.43 13.78 14.94
N TRP A 367 -6.27 14.42 14.91
CA TRP A 367 -6.12 15.76 14.33
C TRP A 367 -5.54 15.78 12.92
N THR A 368 -4.98 14.65 12.46
CA THR A 368 -4.27 14.58 11.16
C THR A 368 -5.12 15.01 9.99
N GLY A 369 -6.40 14.62 9.93
CA GLY A 369 -7.33 15.06 8.88
C GLY A 369 -7.54 16.58 8.81
N ASP A 370 -7.42 17.26 9.95
CA ASP A 370 -7.65 18.70 10.06
C ASP A 370 -6.34 19.53 9.95
N LEU A 371 -5.18 18.97 10.35
CA LEU A 371 -3.95 19.74 10.55
C LEU A 371 -2.77 19.29 9.67
N ALA A 372 -2.79 18.08 9.10
CA ALA A 372 -1.72 17.61 8.22
C ALA A 372 -1.90 18.20 6.80
N ILE A 373 -1.20 19.29 6.53
CA ILE A 373 -1.27 20.01 5.25
C ILE A 373 -0.19 19.57 4.25
N HIS A 374 0.85 18.89 4.71
CA HIS A 374 2.00 18.49 3.87
C HIS A 374 1.63 17.54 2.74
N ILE A 375 0.52 16.79 2.86
CA ILE A 375 0.03 15.84 1.85
C ILE A 375 -0.04 16.46 0.45
N SER A 376 -0.45 17.73 0.36
CA SER A 376 -0.56 18.44 -0.92
C SER A 376 0.80 18.59 -1.60
N SER A 377 1.84 18.90 -0.83
CA SER A 377 3.21 19.00 -1.34
C SER A 377 3.81 17.64 -1.64
N ASP A 378 3.48 16.59 -0.88
CA ASP A 378 3.89 15.21 -1.15
C ASP A 378 3.35 14.71 -2.50
N VAL A 379 2.09 15.02 -2.80
CA VAL A 379 1.46 14.70 -4.09
C VAL A 379 2.17 15.46 -5.24
N ALA A 380 2.43 16.75 -5.06
CA ALA A 380 3.17 17.54 -6.07
C ALA A 380 4.57 16.98 -6.31
N TYR A 381 5.26 16.56 -5.24
CA TYR A 381 6.60 15.96 -5.32
C TYR A 381 6.58 14.68 -6.14
N ALA A 382 5.63 13.79 -5.89
CA ALA A 382 5.49 12.54 -6.63
C ALA A 382 5.15 12.77 -8.12
N VAL A 383 4.33 13.77 -8.44
CA VAL A 383 4.03 14.18 -9.82
C VAL A 383 5.30 14.65 -10.55
N GLN A 384 6.11 15.48 -9.90
CA GLN A 384 7.38 15.95 -10.46
C GLN A 384 8.38 14.80 -10.63
N GLN A 385 8.50 13.93 -9.64
CA GLN A 385 9.37 12.75 -9.71
C GLN A 385 8.99 11.83 -10.88
N TYR A 386 7.69 11.57 -11.06
CA TYR A 386 7.19 10.79 -12.19
C TYR A 386 7.56 11.45 -13.53
N TRP A 387 7.28 12.73 -13.69
CA TRP A 387 7.56 13.44 -14.92
C TRP A 387 9.06 13.47 -15.26
N GLN A 388 9.91 13.78 -14.29
CA GLN A 388 11.37 13.80 -14.46
C GLN A 388 11.91 12.41 -14.85
N ALA A 389 11.38 11.35 -14.23
CA ALA A 389 11.79 9.98 -14.49
C ALA A 389 11.35 9.46 -15.86
N THR A 390 10.16 9.86 -16.31
CA THR A 390 9.54 9.29 -17.52
C THR A 390 9.69 10.18 -18.75
N GLY A 391 9.70 11.50 -18.59
CA GLY A 391 9.57 12.46 -19.68
C GLY A 391 8.18 12.44 -20.33
N ASP A 392 7.13 12.00 -19.62
CA ASP A 392 5.75 11.97 -20.12
C ASP A 392 5.12 13.35 -20.13
N ASP A 393 5.64 14.20 -21.05
CA ASP A 393 5.18 15.58 -21.23
C ASP A 393 3.69 15.65 -21.56
N ALA A 394 3.15 14.68 -22.28
CA ALA A 394 1.75 14.65 -22.66
C ALA A 394 0.84 14.53 -21.44
N TRP A 395 1.13 13.61 -20.53
CA TRP A 395 0.40 13.45 -19.27
C TRP A 395 0.62 14.65 -18.35
N TYR A 396 1.85 15.16 -18.29
CA TYR A 396 2.19 16.31 -17.45
C TYR A 396 1.42 17.56 -17.88
N ILE A 397 1.38 17.87 -19.17
CA ILE A 397 0.60 18.98 -19.72
C ILE A 397 -0.90 18.84 -19.43
N GLU A 398 -1.44 17.62 -19.60
CA GLU A 398 -2.88 17.39 -19.48
C GLU A 398 -3.34 17.37 -18.02
N ARG A 399 -2.56 16.77 -17.10
CA ARG A 399 -2.97 16.47 -15.72
C ARG A 399 -1.97 16.92 -14.66
N GLY A 400 -0.72 16.52 -14.77
CA GLY A 400 0.29 16.72 -13.72
C GLY A 400 0.52 18.17 -13.36
N ALA A 401 0.64 19.04 -14.37
CA ALA A 401 0.85 20.46 -14.16
C ALA A 401 -0.28 21.12 -13.36
N GLU A 402 -1.53 20.73 -13.59
CA GLU A 402 -2.66 21.25 -12.83
C GLU A 402 -2.57 20.89 -11.34
N ILE A 403 -2.17 19.65 -11.02
CA ILE A 403 -1.95 19.23 -9.63
C ILE A 403 -0.89 20.12 -8.97
N VAL A 404 0.27 20.30 -9.60
CA VAL A 404 1.40 21.07 -9.05
C VAL A 404 1.03 22.53 -8.84
N LEU A 405 0.33 23.14 -9.79
CA LEU A 405 -0.11 24.55 -9.70
C LEU A 405 -1.17 24.75 -8.61
N ASP A 406 -2.08 23.81 -8.46
CA ASP A 406 -3.21 23.93 -7.53
C ASP A 406 -2.79 23.67 -6.09
N THR A 407 -1.86 22.75 -5.87
CA THR A 407 -1.24 22.53 -4.56
C THR A 407 -0.34 23.70 -4.15
N ALA A 408 0.41 24.29 -5.10
CA ALA A 408 1.17 25.52 -4.85
C ALA A 408 0.24 26.69 -4.48
N LYS A 409 -0.93 26.80 -5.14
CA LYS A 409 -1.95 27.79 -4.80
C LYS A 409 -2.45 27.60 -3.37
N PHE A 410 -2.66 26.36 -2.93
CA PHE A 410 -3.02 26.05 -1.55
C PHE A 410 -1.92 26.45 -0.57
N CYS A 411 -0.67 26.08 -0.83
CA CYS A 411 0.47 26.44 0.01
C CYS A 411 0.59 27.96 0.21
N ALA A 412 0.44 28.74 -0.88
CA ALA A 412 0.47 30.19 -0.80
C ALA A 412 -0.71 30.78 -0.02
N SER A 413 -1.93 30.21 -0.22
CA SER A 413 -3.14 30.67 0.45
C SER A 413 -3.15 30.38 1.93
N ARG A 414 -2.51 29.27 2.36
CA ARG A 414 -2.45 28.83 3.78
C ARG A 414 -1.31 29.51 4.54
N ALA A 415 -0.31 30.05 3.83
CA ALA A 415 0.87 30.67 4.46
C ALA A 415 0.50 31.94 5.23
N GLU A 416 0.97 32.06 6.45
CA GLU A 416 0.73 33.17 7.36
C GLU A 416 1.97 34.05 7.48
N TRP A 417 1.78 35.38 7.44
CA TRP A 417 2.86 36.32 7.68
C TRP A 417 3.11 36.49 9.19
N LEU A 418 4.24 36.05 9.67
CA LEU A 418 4.69 36.16 11.06
C LEU A 418 5.44 37.48 11.22
N ALA A 419 4.74 38.54 11.61
CA ALA A 419 5.24 39.92 11.61
C ALA A 419 6.42 40.12 12.57
N ASP A 420 6.45 39.43 13.67
CA ASP A 420 7.54 39.43 14.68
C ASP A 420 8.84 38.82 14.16
N ARG A 421 8.75 37.93 13.17
CA ARG A 421 9.87 37.22 12.56
C ARG A 421 10.23 37.72 11.17
N GLY A 422 9.33 38.44 10.50
CA GLY A 422 9.50 38.91 9.12
C GLY A 422 9.54 37.80 8.07
N CYS A 423 8.85 36.69 8.30
CA CYS A 423 8.80 35.53 7.43
C CYS A 423 7.38 34.97 7.29
N TYR A 424 7.15 34.08 6.33
CA TYR A 424 5.95 33.29 6.19
C TYR A 424 6.12 31.91 6.85
N GLY A 425 5.06 31.36 7.41
CA GLY A 425 5.08 30.04 8.00
C GLY A 425 3.69 29.44 8.09
N TYR A 426 3.61 28.23 8.65
CA TYR A 426 2.36 27.58 8.93
C TYR A 426 2.24 27.36 10.44
N THR A 427 1.17 27.88 11.02
CA THR A 427 0.85 27.67 12.43
C THR A 427 -0.23 26.61 12.57
N ASP A 428 -0.28 25.97 13.73
CA ASP A 428 -1.31 24.99 14.07
C ASP A 428 -1.40 23.84 13.03
N VAL A 429 -0.29 23.11 12.86
CA VAL A 429 -0.16 22.01 11.91
C VAL A 429 0.30 20.72 12.60
N ILE A 430 0.21 19.61 11.87
CA ILE A 430 0.90 18.35 12.16
C ILE A 430 1.84 18.07 10.99
N GLY A 431 3.11 17.80 11.28
CA GLY A 431 4.06 17.26 10.31
C GLY A 431 3.87 15.75 10.09
N PRO A 432 4.77 15.09 9.34
CA PRO A 432 4.81 13.64 9.26
C PRO A 432 4.92 12.95 10.62
N ASP A 433 5.62 13.55 11.59
CA ASP A 433 5.70 13.07 12.98
C ASP A 433 4.39 13.29 13.73
N GLU A 434 3.57 12.27 13.79
CA GLU A 434 2.27 12.30 14.45
C GLU A 434 2.34 12.22 15.98
N TYR A 435 3.54 12.22 16.61
CA TYR A 435 3.66 12.37 18.07
C TYR A 435 3.46 13.81 18.52
N HIS A 436 3.51 14.76 17.57
CA HIS A 436 3.37 16.18 17.86
C HIS A 436 2.26 16.81 16.99
N ASP A 437 1.21 17.24 17.63
CA ASP A 437 0.13 18.00 17.02
C ASP A 437 0.13 19.47 17.48
N HIS A 438 -0.63 20.33 16.77
CA HIS A 438 -0.75 21.75 17.06
C HIS A 438 0.61 22.49 17.13
N VAL A 439 1.55 22.11 16.24
CA VAL A 439 2.89 22.71 16.18
C VAL A 439 2.93 23.85 15.16
N ASN A 440 3.92 24.75 15.36
CA ASN A 440 4.13 25.86 14.45
C ASN A 440 5.44 25.69 13.69
N ASN A 441 5.43 26.08 12.41
CA ASN A 441 6.61 26.08 11.55
C ASN A 441 7.35 24.72 11.52
N ASN A 442 6.57 23.63 11.32
CA ASN A 442 7.17 22.31 11.11
C ASN A 442 8.08 22.36 9.86
N ALA A 443 9.33 21.96 10.03
CA ALA A 443 10.37 22.09 9.01
C ALA A 443 10.05 21.34 7.72
N TYR A 444 9.51 20.12 7.85
CA TYR A 444 9.10 19.32 6.68
C TYR A 444 7.99 20.04 5.91
N THR A 445 6.93 20.45 6.59
CA THR A 445 5.78 21.14 6.00
C THR A 445 6.21 22.44 5.33
N ASN A 446 7.01 23.27 6.02
CA ASN A 446 7.43 24.57 5.50
C ASN A 446 8.34 24.44 4.27
N LEU A 447 9.36 23.56 4.33
CA LEU A 447 10.34 23.45 3.24
C LEU A 447 9.79 22.69 2.03
N LEU A 448 8.92 21.71 2.23
CA LEU A 448 8.27 21.03 1.10
C LEU A 448 7.23 21.95 0.44
N ALA A 449 6.52 22.77 1.20
CA ALA A 449 5.65 23.80 0.63
C ALA A 449 6.46 24.89 -0.11
N GLN A 450 7.62 25.32 0.41
CA GLN A 450 8.55 26.20 -0.28
C GLN A 450 8.98 25.60 -1.64
N TRP A 451 9.33 24.33 -1.63
CA TRP A 451 9.68 23.59 -2.84
C TRP A 451 8.49 23.56 -3.81
N ASN A 452 7.27 23.24 -3.35
CA ASN A 452 6.08 23.18 -4.20
C ASN A 452 5.75 24.53 -4.85
N LEU A 453 5.90 25.64 -4.12
CA LEU A 453 5.72 27.00 -4.67
C LEU A 453 6.71 27.27 -5.81
N ARG A 454 7.98 26.91 -5.66
CA ARG A 454 9.00 27.03 -6.71
C ARG A 454 8.68 26.13 -7.90
N ALA A 455 8.34 24.87 -7.64
CA ALA A 455 7.94 23.92 -8.67
C ALA A 455 6.70 24.41 -9.44
N GLY A 456 5.74 25.06 -8.77
CA GLY A 456 4.58 25.69 -9.42
C GLY A 456 4.96 26.82 -10.37
N LEU A 457 5.87 27.71 -9.96
CA LEU A 457 6.39 28.79 -10.80
C LEU A 457 7.15 28.24 -12.02
N GLU A 458 8.02 27.25 -11.82
CA GLU A 458 8.77 26.57 -12.87
C GLU A 458 7.85 25.81 -13.83
N THR A 459 6.84 25.12 -13.31
CA THR A 459 5.82 24.42 -14.11
C THR A 459 5.11 25.38 -15.05
N LEU A 460 4.68 26.54 -14.55
CA LEU A 460 3.99 27.51 -15.37
C LEU A 460 4.90 28.10 -16.45
N ALA A 461 6.14 28.43 -16.10
CA ALA A 461 7.13 28.92 -17.06
C ALA A 461 7.46 27.88 -18.15
N TRP A 462 7.56 26.61 -17.75
CA TRP A 462 7.75 25.49 -18.70
C TRP A 462 6.55 25.34 -19.64
N LEU A 463 5.32 25.40 -19.12
CA LEU A 463 4.09 25.32 -19.93
C LEU A 463 4.00 26.49 -20.93
N GLU A 464 4.41 27.70 -20.53
CA GLU A 464 4.39 28.86 -21.43
C GLU A 464 5.31 28.66 -22.65
N GLN A 465 6.39 27.90 -22.49
CA GLN A 465 7.32 27.57 -23.57
C GLN A 465 6.87 26.38 -24.42
N HIS A 466 6.32 25.32 -23.80
CA HIS A 466 6.07 24.04 -24.46
C HIS A 466 4.59 23.79 -24.81
N ALA A 467 3.66 24.42 -24.08
CA ALA A 467 2.21 24.26 -24.25
C ALA A 467 1.46 25.59 -23.93
N PRO A 468 1.70 26.68 -24.69
CA PRO A 468 1.23 28.03 -24.32
C PRO A 468 -0.31 28.12 -24.23
N GLN A 469 -1.05 27.33 -25.02
CA GLN A 469 -2.52 27.29 -24.92
C GLN A 469 -2.96 26.70 -23.57
N LYS A 470 -2.31 25.63 -23.12
CA LYS A 470 -2.59 25.03 -21.82
C LYS A 470 -2.18 25.94 -20.67
N ALA A 471 -1.06 26.64 -20.79
CA ALA A 471 -0.64 27.66 -19.83
C ALA A 471 -1.70 28.73 -19.67
N ALA A 472 -2.23 29.28 -20.79
CA ALA A 472 -3.28 30.29 -20.76
C ALA A 472 -4.60 29.77 -20.15
N GLU A 473 -5.00 28.53 -20.48
CA GLU A 473 -6.15 27.88 -19.89
C GLU A 473 -6.01 27.74 -18.36
N LEU A 474 -4.86 27.22 -17.87
CA LEU A 474 -4.62 27.04 -16.45
C LEU A 474 -4.48 28.36 -15.71
N ARG A 475 -3.84 29.37 -16.31
CA ARG A 475 -3.81 30.75 -15.74
C ARG A 475 -5.22 31.29 -15.49
N GLN A 476 -6.11 31.14 -16.47
CA GLN A 476 -7.50 31.61 -16.33
C GLN A 476 -8.27 30.78 -15.30
N ARG A 477 -8.19 29.45 -15.41
CA ARG A 477 -8.98 28.53 -14.56
C ARG A 477 -8.58 28.59 -13.09
N LEU A 478 -7.29 28.71 -12.82
CA LEU A 478 -6.74 28.76 -11.46
C LEU A 478 -6.55 30.21 -10.96
N ASP A 479 -6.91 31.22 -11.77
CA ASP A 479 -6.76 32.65 -11.44
C ASP A 479 -5.31 33.01 -11.09
N LEU A 480 -4.33 32.60 -11.92
CA LEU A 480 -2.91 32.82 -11.69
C LEU A 480 -2.51 34.20 -12.26
N THR A 481 -2.84 35.25 -11.53
CA THR A 481 -2.46 36.65 -11.89
C THR A 481 -0.98 36.88 -11.58
N ALA A 482 -0.42 37.98 -12.16
CA ALA A 482 0.96 38.37 -11.88
C ALA A 482 1.21 38.64 -10.38
N GLU A 483 0.23 39.23 -9.70
CA GLU A 483 0.30 39.54 -8.27
C GLU A 483 0.32 38.23 -7.44
N ARG A 484 -0.47 37.25 -7.82
CA ARG A 484 -0.46 35.92 -7.14
C ARG A 484 0.87 35.22 -7.31
N LEU A 485 1.43 35.20 -8.51
CA LEU A 485 2.72 34.54 -8.78
C LEU A 485 3.85 35.29 -8.04
N GLN A 486 3.81 36.63 -7.97
CA GLN A 486 4.73 37.39 -7.15
C GLN A 486 4.58 37.09 -5.65
N HIS A 487 3.35 36.86 -5.19
CA HIS A 487 3.10 36.43 -3.82
C HIS A 487 3.69 35.02 -3.56
N TRP A 488 3.51 34.05 -4.47
CA TRP A 488 4.12 32.73 -4.34
C TRP A 488 5.65 32.81 -4.21
N GLN A 489 6.27 33.64 -5.07
CA GLN A 489 7.71 33.86 -5.00
C GLN A 489 8.11 34.45 -3.64
N THR A 490 7.37 35.45 -3.16
CA THR A 490 7.66 36.12 -1.87
C THR A 490 7.50 35.14 -0.70
N VAL A 491 6.47 34.28 -0.71
CA VAL A 491 6.25 33.24 0.32
C VAL A 491 7.42 32.26 0.28
N ALA A 492 7.79 31.76 -0.91
CA ALA A 492 8.89 30.81 -1.06
C ALA A 492 10.25 31.40 -0.61
N GLU A 493 10.53 32.66 -0.92
CA GLU A 493 11.80 33.35 -0.53
C GLU A 493 11.87 33.60 0.98
N LYS A 494 10.74 33.83 1.62
CA LYS A 494 10.67 34.23 3.03
C LYS A 494 10.09 33.15 3.93
N MET A 495 10.12 31.88 3.52
CA MET A 495 9.61 30.78 4.34
C MET A 495 10.45 30.61 5.60
N CYS A 496 9.79 30.53 6.75
CA CYS A 496 10.41 30.30 8.05
C CYS A 496 11.00 28.91 8.18
N VAL A 497 12.27 28.85 8.59
CA VAL A 497 12.91 27.61 9.04
C VAL A 497 13.93 27.96 10.13
N ASN A 498 13.95 27.18 11.20
CA ASN A 498 14.93 27.34 12.28
C ASN A 498 16.13 26.40 12.01
N ILE A 499 17.26 26.98 11.63
CA ILE A 499 18.50 26.24 11.41
C ILE A 499 19.57 26.84 12.31
N ALA A 500 20.15 26.01 13.18
CA ALA A 500 21.26 26.42 14.04
C ALA A 500 22.54 26.63 13.24
N ALA A 501 23.53 27.30 13.82
CA ALA A 501 24.79 27.64 13.14
C ALA A 501 25.59 26.41 12.66
N ASN A 502 25.41 25.25 13.30
CA ASN A 502 26.02 23.98 12.92
C ASN A 502 25.22 23.21 11.87
N GLY A 503 24.11 23.75 11.37
CA GLY A 503 23.24 23.10 10.39
C GLY A 503 22.14 22.21 10.96
N LEU A 504 21.99 22.13 12.30
CA LEU A 504 20.91 21.39 12.93
C LEU A 504 19.57 22.13 12.70
N ILE A 505 18.60 21.43 12.12
CA ILE A 505 17.26 21.95 11.83
C ILE A 505 16.36 21.65 13.02
N GLU A 506 15.68 22.67 13.56
CA GLU A 506 14.63 22.44 14.57
C GLU A 506 13.38 21.93 13.88
N GLN A 507 12.85 20.78 14.34
CA GLN A 507 11.72 20.10 13.69
C GLN A 507 10.47 20.97 13.60
N PHE A 508 10.22 21.78 14.64
CA PHE A 508 9.19 22.81 14.72
C PHE A 508 9.53 23.80 15.82
N ASP A 509 8.87 24.94 15.86
CA ASP A 509 9.14 25.99 16.85
C ASP A 509 9.06 25.48 18.28
N GLY A 510 10.18 25.46 18.98
CA GLY A 510 10.26 25.06 20.39
C GLY A 510 10.56 23.57 20.63
N PHE A 511 10.77 22.76 19.57
CA PHE A 511 11.10 21.34 19.73
C PHE A 511 12.29 21.11 20.68
N PHE A 512 13.36 21.89 20.55
CA PHE A 512 14.53 21.76 21.42
C PHE A 512 14.29 22.13 22.89
N LYS A 513 13.13 22.70 23.24
CA LYS A 513 12.74 23.04 24.62
C LYS A 513 11.91 21.93 25.28
N LEU A 514 11.44 20.94 24.49
CA LEU A 514 10.73 19.79 25.02
C LEU A 514 11.63 18.93 25.88
N LYS A 515 11.04 18.09 26.71
CA LYS A 515 11.76 17.13 27.55
C LYS A 515 12.53 16.15 26.66
N ASP A 516 13.86 16.09 26.83
CA ASP A 516 14.67 15.09 26.14
C ASP A 516 14.31 13.68 26.63
N VAL A 517 14.40 12.70 25.76
CA VAL A 517 14.06 11.31 26.02
C VAL A 517 15.14 10.38 25.49
N ASN A 518 15.62 9.49 26.34
CA ASN A 518 16.42 8.37 25.90
C ASN A 518 15.51 7.14 25.76
N LEU A 519 15.19 6.75 24.54
CA LEU A 519 14.27 5.64 24.27
C LEU A 519 14.79 4.30 24.82
N ALA A 520 16.12 4.15 25.01
CA ALA A 520 16.71 2.95 25.61
C ALA A 520 16.28 2.75 27.08
N ASP A 521 15.91 3.81 27.80
CA ASP A 521 15.44 3.71 29.20
C ASP A 521 14.07 3.03 29.34
N TYR A 522 13.36 2.89 28.22
CA TYR A 522 12.05 2.24 28.15
C TYR A 522 12.12 0.80 27.62
N GLU A 523 13.31 0.28 27.33
CA GLU A 523 13.50 -1.11 26.87
C GLU A 523 13.66 -2.10 28.05
N PRO A 524 13.16 -3.36 27.93
CA PRO A 524 12.40 -3.89 26.80
C PRO A 524 10.92 -3.45 26.85
N ARG A 525 10.39 -2.98 25.71
CA ARG A 525 9.00 -2.56 25.57
C ARG A 525 8.30 -3.29 24.43
N THR A 526 6.96 -3.26 24.46
CA THR A 526 6.07 -3.80 23.42
C THR A 526 5.03 -2.77 22.98
N LYS A 527 5.24 -1.50 23.36
CA LYS A 527 4.31 -0.39 23.16
C LYS A 527 5.03 0.79 22.53
N SER A 528 4.30 1.57 21.72
CA SER A 528 4.77 2.85 21.20
C SER A 528 4.88 3.91 22.31
N MET A 529 5.57 5.02 22.03
CA MET A 529 5.63 6.12 23.00
C MET A 529 4.27 6.78 23.19
N HIS A 530 3.36 6.79 22.18
CA HIS A 530 1.95 7.17 22.36
C HIS A 530 1.23 6.29 23.39
N GLU A 531 1.51 4.99 23.37
CA GLU A 531 0.91 4.07 24.36
C GLU A 531 1.53 4.19 25.75
N ILE A 532 2.73 4.76 25.86
CA ILE A 532 3.42 4.96 27.14
C ILE A 532 3.05 6.33 27.75
N PHE A 533 3.15 7.41 26.97
CA PHE A 533 2.91 8.77 27.43
C PHE A 533 1.45 9.21 27.31
N GLY A 534 0.63 8.52 26.53
CA GLY A 534 -0.66 9.00 26.03
C GLY A 534 -0.49 9.91 24.80
N ILE A 535 -1.57 10.08 24.04
CA ILE A 535 -1.55 10.88 22.80
C ILE A 535 -1.15 12.33 23.11
N GLU A 536 -1.79 12.96 24.09
CA GLU A 536 -1.49 14.34 24.50
C GLU A 536 -0.11 14.46 25.17
N GLY A 537 0.28 13.45 25.97
CA GLY A 537 1.55 13.47 26.72
C GLY A 537 2.78 13.36 25.83
N ALA A 538 2.69 12.73 24.65
CA ALA A 538 3.80 12.63 23.71
C ALA A 538 4.28 14.00 23.23
N ASN A 539 3.39 14.99 23.12
CA ASN A 539 3.73 16.38 22.76
C ASN A 539 4.75 17.05 23.69
N GLU A 540 4.96 16.52 24.89
CA GLU A 540 5.89 17.13 25.86
C GLU A 540 7.34 16.65 25.70
N TYR A 541 7.61 15.65 24.85
CA TYR A 541 8.89 14.98 24.73
C TYR A 541 9.47 15.10 23.33
N GLN A 542 10.82 15.02 23.22
CA GLN A 542 11.53 14.95 21.94
C GLN A 542 11.50 13.54 21.32
N ALA A 543 10.49 12.74 21.63
CA ALA A 543 10.29 11.43 21.01
C ALA A 543 9.64 11.61 19.64
N ILE A 544 10.12 10.87 18.63
CA ILE A 544 9.71 11.02 17.23
C ILE A 544 9.09 9.72 16.72
N LYS A 545 7.95 9.83 16.06
CA LYS A 545 7.28 8.71 15.40
C LYS A 545 7.82 8.49 13.98
N GLN A 546 7.77 9.52 13.14
CA GLN A 546 8.35 9.57 11.80
C GLN A 546 9.46 10.63 11.75
N PRO A 547 10.58 10.38 11.03
CA PRO A 547 11.74 11.26 11.05
C PRO A 547 11.62 12.43 10.07
N ASP A 548 10.80 13.43 10.36
CA ASP A 548 10.49 14.60 9.52
C ASP A 548 11.73 15.20 8.85
N VAL A 549 12.72 15.59 9.66
CA VAL A 549 13.91 16.28 9.18
C VAL A 549 14.78 15.41 8.28
N LEU A 550 14.96 14.14 8.65
CA LEU A 550 15.77 13.22 7.84
C LEU A 550 15.08 12.85 6.52
N MET A 551 13.78 12.71 6.55
CA MET A 551 12.99 12.47 5.35
C MET A 551 13.03 13.67 4.42
N LEU A 552 12.88 14.89 4.94
CA LEU A 552 13.07 16.12 4.18
C LEU A 552 14.45 16.19 3.52
N GLN A 553 15.51 15.85 4.26
CA GLN A 553 16.88 15.83 3.74
C GLN A 553 17.11 14.73 2.69
N PHE A 554 16.39 13.64 2.77
CA PHE A 554 16.38 12.60 1.73
C PHE A 554 15.67 13.10 0.46
N LEU A 555 14.47 13.65 0.58
CA LEU A 555 13.66 14.09 -0.57
C LEU A 555 14.29 15.28 -1.30
N LEU A 556 14.83 16.25 -0.55
CA LEU A 556 15.45 17.46 -1.07
C LEU A 556 16.99 17.43 -0.95
N ARG A 557 17.58 16.25 -1.20
CA ARG A 557 19.00 15.94 -0.97
C ARG A 557 19.97 17.01 -1.52
N GLU A 558 19.66 17.55 -2.69
CA GLU A 558 20.51 18.54 -3.38
C GLU A 558 20.65 19.88 -2.61
N HIS A 559 19.80 20.14 -1.63
CA HIS A 559 19.82 21.35 -0.82
C HIS A 559 20.68 21.25 0.44
N TYR A 560 21.22 20.07 0.75
CA TYR A 560 21.93 19.81 2.01
C TYR A 560 23.33 19.22 1.79
N SER A 561 24.31 19.74 2.52
CA SER A 561 25.65 19.15 2.57
C SER A 561 25.65 17.87 3.43
N ASP A 562 26.64 17.01 3.21
CA ASP A 562 26.81 15.78 4.02
C ASP A 562 26.99 16.10 5.51
N SER A 563 27.66 17.20 5.84
CA SER A 563 27.84 17.65 7.23
C SER A 563 26.53 18.08 7.88
N GLN A 564 25.64 18.74 7.15
CA GLN A 564 24.30 19.08 7.67
C GLN A 564 23.46 17.83 7.89
N ILE A 565 23.48 16.88 6.94
CA ILE A 565 22.76 15.61 7.10
C ILE A 565 23.30 14.85 8.32
N ARG A 566 24.62 14.78 8.50
CA ARG A 566 25.26 14.11 9.65
C ARG A 566 24.78 14.70 10.98
N VAL A 567 24.81 16.01 11.13
CA VAL A 567 24.38 16.67 12.38
C VAL A 567 22.91 16.36 12.70
N ASN A 568 22.04 16.35 11.70
CA ASN A 568 20.62 16.03 11.91
C ASN A 568 20.43 14.54 12.18
N TYR A 569 21.13 13.66 11.48
CA TYR A 569 21.09 12.22 11.72
C TYR A 569 21.49 11.86 13.16
N ASP A 570 22.63 12.38 13.61
CA ASP A 570 23.17 12.12 14.97
C ASP A 570 22.21 12.63 16.07
N TYR A 571 21.45 13.71 15.80
CA TYR A 571 20.49 14.27 16.74
C TYR A 571 19.15 13.50 16.76
N TYR A 572 18.57 13.25 15.58
CA TYR A 572 17.20 12.75 15.47
C TYR A 572 17.09 11.21 15.58
N THR A 573 18.10 10.47 15.12
CA THR A 573 18.08 9.00 15.14
C THR A 573 17.89 8.40 16.53
N PRO A 574 18.60 8.84 17.59
CA PRO A 574 18.39 8.28 18.94
C PRO A 574 17.01 8.61 19.55
N ARG A 575 16.31 9.61 19.02
CA ARG A 575 15.00 10.08 19.49
C ARG A 575 13.84 9.49 18.71
N THR A 576 14.11 8.73 17.64
CA THR A 576 13.09 8.14 16.78
C THR A 576 12.66 6.76 17.30
N ASP A 577 11.37 6.55 17.45
CA ASP A 577 10.78 5.27 17.86
C ASP A 577 10.78 4.28 16.67
N HIS A 578 11.93 3.66 16.44
CA HIS A 578 12.17 2.79 15.27
C HIS A 578 11.32 1.51 15.24
N THR A 579 10.93 0.98 16.41
CA THR A 579 10.29 -0.33 16.50
C THR A 579 8.77 -0.22 16.59
N TYR A 580 8.25 0.65 17.45
CA TYR A 580 6.82 0.72 17.75
C TYR A 580 6.16 2.03 17.30
N GLY A 581 6.94 3.05 16.92
CA GLY A 581 6.42 4.32 16.42
C GLY A 581 5.77 4.16 15.04
N SER A 582 6.58 4.05 14.02
CA SER A 582 6.10 3.93 12.63
C SER A 582 6.93 2.93 11.83
N SER A 583 6.31 2.27 10.84
CA SER A 583 7.01 1.43 9.87
C SER A 583 7.69 2.25 8.75
N LEU A 584 7.40 3.56 8.69
CA LEU A 584 7.93 4.48 7.68
C LEU A 584 9.34 4.97 8.02
N GLY A 585 9.67 5.09 9.31
CA GLY A 585 10.95 5.62 9.78
C GLY A 585 12.17 4.77 9.40
N PRO A 586 12.19 3.47 9.70
CA PRO A 586 13.37 2.64 9.50
C PRO A 586 13.93 2.65 8.06
N PRO A 587 13.14 2.59 6.98
CA PRO A 587 13.68 2.70 5.62
C PRO A 587 14.41 4.02 5.36
N ILE A 588 13.86 5.14 5.82
CA ILE A 588 14.49 6.47 5.68
C ILE A 588 15.81 6.53 6.45
N GLN A 589 15.82 6.01 7.68
CA GLN A 589 17.05 5.90 8.48
C GLN A 589 18.13 5.09 7.75
N ALA A 590 17.75 3.94 7.14
CA ALA A 590 18.67 3.11 6.37
C ALA A 590 19.28 3.86 5.18
N ILE A 591 18.47 4.62 4.43
CA ILE A 591 18.94 5.41 3.29
C ILE A 591 19.93 6.48 3.76
N VAL A 592 19.58 7.24 4.79
CA VAL A 592 20.43 8.33 5.29
C VAL A 592 21.73 7.78 5.88
N ALA A 593 21.67 6.67 6.65
CA ALA A 593 22.86 6.01 7.18
C ALA A 593 23.80 5.52 6.06
N CYS A 594 23.27 4.95 4.97
CA CYS A 594 24.05 4.61 3.78
C CYS A 594 24.75 5.84 3.20
N GLN A 595 24.04 6.96 3.06
CA GLN A 595 24.63 8.21 2.55
C GLN A 595 25.78 8.72 3.43
N MET A 596 25.69 8.50 4.74
CA MET A 596 26.73 8.87 5.71
C MET A 596 27.88 7.87 5.79
N GLY A 597 27.76 6.69 5.16
CA GLY A 597 28.74 5.62 5.20
C GLY A 597 28.59 4.68 6.39
N ASP A 598 27.55 4.80 7.19
CA ASP A 598 27.27 3.96 8.37
C ASP A 598 26.50 2.70 7.95
N VAL A 599 27.15 1.85 7.17
CA VAL A 599 26.51 0.72 6.49
C VAL A 599 25.96 -0.33 7.47
N ASP A 600 26.65 -0.56 8.58
CA ASP A 600 26.22 -1.54 9.59
C ASP A 600 24.91 -1.06 10.26
N GLU A 601 24.81 0.22 10.62
CA GLU A 601 23.59 0.83 11.16
C GLU A 601 22.46 0.89 10.11
N ALA A 602 22.81 1.21 8.85
CA ALA A 602 21.87 1.14 7.74
C ALA A 602 21.23 -0.24 7.59
N TYR A 603 22.04 -1.29 7.74
CA TYR A 603 21.53 -2.66 7.67
C TYR A 603 20.60 -3.00 8.84
N GLU A 604 20.87 -2.54 10.04
CA GLU A 604 19.98 -2.73 11.20
C GLU A 604 18.59 -2.08 10.98
N HIS A 605 18.58 -0.86 10.45
CA HIS A 605 17.34 -0.18 10.11
C HIS A 605 16.58 -0.88 8.96
N PHE A 606 17.30 -1.23 7.90
CA PHE A 606 16.73 -1.93 6.75
C PHE A 606 16.10 -3.26 7.15
N ILE A 607 16.83 -4.11 7.88
CA ILE A 607 16.33 -5.45 8.24
C ILE A 607 15.15 -5.37 9.23
N ARG A 608 15.09 -4.32 10.06
CA ARG A 608 13.93 -4.04 10.93
C ARG A 608 12.68 -3.77 10.10
N ALA A 609 12.75 -2.93 9.07
CA ALA A 609 11.65 -2.68 8.15
C ALA A 609 11.29 -3.94 7.36
N ALA A 610 12.28 -4.63 6.82
CA ALA A 610 12.11 -5.82 5.99
C ALA A 610 11.45 -7.00 6.73
N ARG A 611 11.68 -7.11 8.04
CA ARG A 611 11.09 -8.13 8.92
C ARG A 611 9.71 -7.75 9.45
N ALA A 612 9.27 -6.51 9.35
CA ALA A 612 8.09 -5.99 10.04
C ALA A 612 6.87 -6.92 9.89
N ASP A 613 6.50 -7.23 8.67
CA ASP A 613 5.36 -8.11 8.36
C ASP A 613 5.77 -9.57 8.17
N LEU A 614 6.93 -9.82 7.56
CA LEU A 614 7.44 -11.17 7.29
C LEU A 614 7.64 -11.99 8.58
N ARG A 615 8.02 -11.33 9.67
CA ARG A 615 8.21 -11.93 11.01
C ARG A 615 7.13 -11.52 12.01
N ASP A 616 6.16 -10.71 11.59
CA ASP A 616 5.09 -10.16 12.45
C ASP A 616 5.66 -9.55 13.75
N VAL A 617 6.70 -8.71 13.60
CA VAL A 617 7.47 -8.16 14.73
C VAL A 617 6.59 -7.41 15.73
N ARG A 618 5.56 -6.72 15.23
CA ARG A 618 4.62 -5.93 16.04
C ARG A 618 3.38 -6.72 16.46
N GLY A 619 3.18 -7.94 15.95
CA GLY A 619 1.99 -8.75 16.20
C GLY A 619 0.72 -8.23 15.52
N ASN A 620 0.85 -7.38 14.49
CA ASN A 620 -0.26 -6.73 13.78
C ASN A 620 -0.26 -6.96 12.26
N ALA A 621 0.54 -7.90 11.75
CA ALA A 621 0.48 -8.29 10.34
C ALA A 621 -0.90 -8.87 9.94
N GLY A 622 -1.71 -9.30 10.92
CA GLY A 622 -3.10 -9.71 10.72
C GLY A 622 -4.02 -8.57 10.27
N ASP A 623 -3.67 -7.31 10.56
CA ASP A 623 -4.41 -6.13 10.13
C ASP A 623 -4.08 -5.74 8.67
N GLY A 624 -3.14 -6.45 8.05
CA GLY A 624 -2.63 -6.24 6.70
C GLY A 624 -1.17 -5.79 6.65
N ILE A 625 -0.56 -5.94 5.48
CA ILE A 625 0.83 -5.59 5.20
C ILE A 625 1.03 -4.08 5.23
N HIS A 626 2.12 -3.60 5.84
CA HIS A 626 2.49 -2.19 5.86
C HIS A 626 3.06 -1.76 4.50
N ALA A 627 2.19 -1.22 3.64
CA ALA A 627 2.52 -0.90 2.25
C ALA A 627 3.66 0.11 2.11
N ALA A 628 3.68 1.17 2.93
CA ALA A 628 4.76 2.15 2.93
C ALA A 628 6.11 1.52 3.36
N SER A 629 6.11 0.64 4.37
CA SER A 629 7.32 -0.09 4.74
C SER A 629 7.84 -0.96 3.60
N ALA A 630 6.95 -1.64 2.88
CA ALA A 630 7.32 -2.46 1.72
C ALA A 630 7.97 -1.61 0.61
N GLY A 631 7.40 -0.43 0.31
CA GLY A 631 7.99 0.52 -0.64
C GLY A 631 9.33 1.09 -0.14
N GLY A 632 9.39 1.44 1.14
CA GLY A 632 10.61 1.92 1.79
C GLY A 632 11.74 0.90 1.80
N VAL A 633 11.44 -0.39 1.95
CA VAL A 633 12.43 -1.49 1.86
C VAL A 633 13.09 -1.51 0.47
N TRP A 634 12.29 -1.39 -0.59
CA TRP A 634 12.84 -1.28 -1.95
C TRP A 634 13.71 -0.02 -2.10
N GLN A 635 13.25 1.14 -1.59
CA GLN A 635 14.01 2.38 -1.64
C GLN A 635 15.33 2.28 -0.86
N ALA A 636 15.33 1.65 0.32
CA ALA A 636 16.53 1.44 1.12
C ALA A 636 17.57 0.61 0.34
N VAL A 637 17.13 -0.40 -0.41
CA VAL A 637 18.03 -1.20 -1.23
C VAL A 637 18.55 -0.41 -2.43
N VAL A 638 17.69 0.28 -3.17
CA VAL A 638 18.07 0.92 -4.43
C VAL A 638 18.75 2.27 -4.20
N PHE A 639 18.17 3.15 -3.38
CA PHE A 639 18.71 4.49 -3.11
C PHE A 639 19.73 4.50 -1.95
N GLY A 640 19.59 3.57 -0.98
CA GLY A 640 20.53 3.41 0.11
C GLY A 640 21.74 2.56 -0.28
N PHE A 641 21.62 1.24 -0.19
CA PHE A 641 22.76 0.31 -0.45
C PHE A 641 23.27 0.35 -1.89
N GLY A 642 22.35 0.41 -2.87
CA GLY A 642 22.70 0.59 -4.27
C GLY A 642 23.27 1.97 -4.58
N GLY A 643 22.88 2.98 -3.80
CA GLY A 643 23.36 4.35 -3.94
C GLY A 643 22.94 5.02 -5.24
N LEU A 644 21.80 4.62 -5.82
CA LEU A 644 21.25 5.27 -7.01
C LEU A 644 20.79 6.69 -6.65
N ARG A 645 21.29 7.66 -7.41
CA ARG A 645 20.84 9.05 -7.40
C ARG A 645 20.36 9.44 -8.76
N ILE A 646 19.23 10.10 -8.83
CA ILE A 646 18.65 10.61 -10.08
C ILE A 646 18.46 12.11 -9.90
N HIS A 647 19.03 12.87 -10.82
CA HIS A 647 18.99 14.33 -10.81
C HIS A 647 17.79 14.88 -11.61
N PRO A 648 17.31 16.10 -11.30
CA PRO A 648 16.18 16.71 -12.01
C PRO A 648 16.36 16.84 -13.53
N ASP A 649 17.62 16.94 -13.99
CA ASP A 649 17.96 16.99 -15.43
C ASP A 649 17.86 15.61 -16.13
N GLY A 650 17.62 14.53 -15.37
CA GLY A 650 17.55 13.16 -15.84
C GLY A 650 18.91 12.47 -15.94
N THR A 651 19.99 13.09 -15.46
CA THR A 651 21.26 12.38 -15.21
C THR A 651 21.15 11.52 -13.95
N TRP A 652 22.02 10.53 -13.84
CA TRP A 652 22.02 9.65 -12.68
C TRP A 652 23.41 9.11 -12.39
N GLU A 653 23.64 8.68 -11.16
CA GLU A 653 24.87 8.09 -10.68
C GLU A 653 24.60 6.98 -9.66
N VAL A 654 25.58 6.11 -9.43
CA VAL A 654 25.47 4.97 -8.51
C VAL A 654 26.70 4.94 -7.60
N HIS A 655 26.46 4.94 -6.29
CA HIS A 655 27.50 4.92 -5.27
C HIS A 655 27.24 3.79 -4.25
N PRO A 656 27.58 2.53 -4.56
CA PRO A 656 27.23 1.38 -3.74
C PRO A 656 27.82 1.45 -2.32
N ARG A 657 27.04 1.02 -1.34
CA ARG A 657 27.39 0.95 0.08
C ARG A 657 26.85 -0.37 0.66
N LEU A 658 27.44 -1.50 0.21
CA LEU A 658 26.93 -2.82 0.59
C LEU A 658 27.43 -3.26 1.97
N PRO A 659 26.60 -3.96 2.79
CA PRO A 659 27.04 -4.68 3.97
C PRO A 659 28.15 -5.69 3.61
N LYS A 660 29.09 -5.91 4.52
CA LYS A 660 30.26 -6.78 4.27
C LYS A 660 29.92 -8.22 3.92
N HIS A 661 28.76 -8.71 4.37
CA HIS A 661 28.30 -10.08 4.12
C HIS A 661 27.51 -10.22 2.81
N TRP A 662 27.08 -9.12 2.19
CA TRP A 662 26.50 -9.16 0.85
C TRP A 662 27.63 -9.35 -0.18
N GLN A 663 27.48 -10.33 -1.04
CA GLN A 663 28.45 -10.59 -2.11
C GLN A 663 28.17 -9.72 -3.34
N GLN A 664 26.88 -9.51 -3.62
CA GLN A 664 26.41 -8.75 -4.76
C GLN A 664 24.98 -8.25 -4.50
N LEU A 665 24.68 -7.07 -5.04
CA LEU A 665 23.31 -6.54 -5.17
C LEU A 665 23.03 -6.25 -6.64
N THR A 666 21.96 -6.83 -7.19
CA THR A 666 21.49 -6.50 -8.55
C THR A 666 20.07 -5.95 -8.48
N PHE A 667 19.84 -4.80 -9.10
CA PHE A 667 18.51 -4.19 -9.22
C PHE A 667 18.29 -3.61 -10.62
N ARG A 668 17.03 -3.29 -10.92
CA ARG A 668 16.63 -2.70 -12.20
C ARG A 668 15.91 -1.39 -11.96
N PHE A 669 16.10 -0.44 -12.89
CA PHE A 669 15.30 0.76 -12.96
C PHE A 669 15.14 1.23 -14.41
N THR A 670 14.04 1.91 -14.69
CA THR A 670 13.75 2.51 -15.99
C THR A 670 13.75 4.02 -15.85
N LEU A 671 14.50 4.69 -16.74
CA LEU A 671 14.55 6.14 -16.80
C LEU A 671 14.33 6.58 -18.24
N ARG A 672 13.34 7.44 -18.48
CA ARG A 672 12.96 7.94 -19.82
C ARG A 672 12.83 6.83 -20.87
N GLY A 673 12.19 5.72 -20.46
CA GLY A 673 11.93 4.56 -21.30
C GLY A 673 13.12 3.62 -21.52
N VAL A 674 14.29 3.89 -20.93
CA VAL A 674 15.46 3.01 -20.98
C VAL A 674 15.58 2.22 -19.69
N MET A 675 15.59 0.89 -19.79
CA MET A 675 15.83 0.00 -18.67
C MET A 675 17.33 -0.14 -18.43
N HIS A 676 17.75 -0.01 -17.18
CA HIS A 676 19.11 -0.20 -16.70
C HIS A 676 19.15 -1.36 -15.70
N ILE A 677 20.15 -2.24 -15.83
CA ILE A 677 20.44 -3.29 -14.85
C ILE A 677 21.73 -2.91 -14.16
N VAL A 678 21.68 -2.72 -12.85
CA VAL A 678 22.82 -2.34 -12.04
C VAL A 678 23.23 -3.48 -11.15
N THR A 679 24.51 -3.85 -11.21
CA THR A 679 25.12 -4.84 -10.33
C THR A 679 26.21 -4.18 -9.49
N CYS A 680 26.00 -4.16 -8.19
CA CYS A 680 26.87 -3.51 -7.18
C CYS A 680 27.68 -4.55 -6.40
N TYR A 681 28.91 -4.20 -6.03
CA TYR A 681 29.84 -5.05 -5.29
C TYR A 681 30.31 -4.38 -3.98
N PRO A 682 30.75 -5.17 -2.97
CA PRO A 682 31.21 -4.65 -1.67
C PRO A 682 32.41 -3.71 -1.75
N ASP A 683 33.19 -3.78 -2.81
CA ASP A 683 34.32 -2.88 -3.07
C ASP A 683 33.94 -1.51 -3.62
N GLY A 684 32.66 -1.22 -3.72
CA GLY A 684 32.11 0.05 -4.23
C GLY A 684 32.00 0.13 -5.76
N ARG A 685 32.33 -0.93 -6.49
CA ARG A 685 32.12 -0.98 -7.95
C ARG A 685 30.66 -1.21 -8.29
N ALA A 686 30.23 -0.59 -9.38
CA ALA A 686 28.96 -0.90 -10.04
C ALA A 686 29.19 -1.22 -11.52
N ILE A 687 28.45 -2.20 -12.04
CA ILE A 687 28.37 -2.51 -13.48
C ILE A 687 26.96 -2.21 -13.93
N VAL A 688 26.85 -1.49 -15.05
CA VAL A 688 25.55 -1.11 -15.63
C VAL A 688 25.44 -1.77 -17.00
N ALA A 689 24.30 -2.43 -17.26
CA ALA A 689 24.00 -3.10 -18.53
C ALA A 689 22.67 -2.59 -19.11
#